data_588bd4692d6e934b875570befbc0153b
#
_entry.id   588bd4692d6e934b875570befbc0153b
#
_cell.length_a   1.000
_cell.length_b   1.000
_cell.length_c   1.000
_cell.angle_alpha   90.00
_cell.angle_beta   90.00
_cell.angle_gamma   90.00
#
_symmetry.space_group_name_H-M   'P 1'
#
loop_
_entity.id
_entity.type
_entity.pdbx_description
1 polymer ?
#
loop_
_entity_poly.entity_id
_entity_poly.type
_entity_poly.pdbx_seq_one_letter_code
_entity_poly.pdbx_strand_id
1 'polypeptide(L)'
;METNFAVTRRDFLRVTALAGGGIVLASYSRELNALESSGANTTAADASLNAFIRITPDGIVTIIGKNPEIGQGIKTMLPMLIAEELDVDWKNVRVEQGMFDPTKYSGQFAGGSTATPQNWLPMRRVGAAGRAMLIEAAAKTWNVPAAECDTDPGVVRHRASSRSMTYGELATSAAGMTAPDLATVKLKDAKDFRIIGTRVRGVDVHAIVTGKPMYGIDVTVPGMLYATLHKAPVFGAKVATSNVNAIKKLPGVKHAFVVAGDTPLNGLLGGVAIVADTWWQAQSARKQLKVTWETHPTAQQSSATYSAQAAELAKQAPQRSLRKDGDVDAALASAAKTLKASYYYPFIAHASLEPQNCTASFKDGAMEMWAPSQNPAPGRALVAKTLGIKEEAITIHLTRSGGGFGRRLSNDYMAEAAWIAKEVGVPIKLLWTREDDMQHDFYRPAGWHNFVGGVDTSGKLSAWQNHFVSFGEGNTFASSAGLGAAEFPAKFIPNFALGSSVMPSGVPMGPLRAPGSNGIAFATQSFIDELAHAANKDPLQFKMDLLASAQPEPAPAPAGNGPPQQPGFDGERMRGVLAMVGEKAGWGKKLPKGSGMGVAFHFSHRGYFAEVVQASVSKLGKLKIEKVWAVGDIGSDIINPSGAENQVQGAVLDGIAQALGQEITIANGHTVQSNFHDFLLLRHAQAVPIEVHFKKTAFAPTGLGEPALPPVIPALCNAIFAATGKRVRSLPLSKTDLRWG
;
A
#
# COMPACT_ATOMS: atom_id res chain seq x y z
N MET A 1 22.51 9.32 26.44
CA MET A 1 21.49 9.41 27.51
C MET A 1 20.19 9.05 26.89
N GLU A 2 19.79 7.80 26.99
CA GLU A 2 18.48 7.34 26.56
C GLU A 2 17.47 7.75 27.62
N THR A 3 16.63 8.72 27.30
CA THR A 3 15.46 9.04 28.11
C THR A 3 14.30 8.16 27.64
N ASN A 4 14.11 7.05 28.35
CA ASN A 4 12.88 6.25 28.25
C ASN A 4 11.70 7.08 28.79
N PHE A 5 10.89 7.66 27.92
CA PHE A 5 9.63 8.27 28.29
C PHE A 5 8.57 7.17 28.41
N ALA A 6 8.35 6.71 29.62
CA ALA A 6 7.18 5.90 29.96
C ALA A 6 5.95 6.81 30.05
N VAL A 7 5.16 6.86 28.97
CA VAL A 7 3.81 7.45 29.00
C VAL A 7 2.96 6.62 29.96
N THR A 8 2.48 7.21 31.05
CA THR A 8 1.63 6.47 31.98
C THR A 8 0.27 6.19 31.33
N ARG A 9 -0.24 4.99 31.53
CA ARG A 9 -1.52 4.51 30.96
C ARG A 9 -2.73 5.40 31.32
N ARG A 10 -2.62 6.24 32.35
CA ARG A 10 -3.66 7.19 32.79
C ARG A 10 -3.79 8.42 31.88
N ASP A 11 -2.77 8.74 31.10
CA ASP A 11 -2.75 9.95 30.27
C ASP A 11 -3.28 9.70 28.85
N PHE A 12 -3.72 8.48 28.54
CA PHE A 12 -4.05 8.07 27.17
C PHE A 12 -5.44 8.49 26.68
N LEU A 13 -6.44 8.61 27.60
CA LEU A 13 -7.78 9.04 27.23
C LEU A 13 -8.36 10.04 28.24
N ARG A 14 -8.82 11.19 27.74
CA ARG A 14 -9.68 12.13 28.46
C ARG A 14 -10.94 12.41 27.65
N VAL A 15 -12.01 12.72 28.35
CA VAL A 15 -13.27 13.15 27.77
C VAL A 15 -13.46 14.62 28.09
N THR A 16 -13.84 15.42 27.12
CA THR A 16 -14.11 16.84 27.32
C THR A 16 -15.46 17.21 26.72
N ALA A 17 -16.18 18.03 27.43
CA ALA A 17 -17.44 18.59 26.97
C ALA A 17 -17.18 19.66 25.88
N LEU A 18 -17.95 19.59 24.80
CA LEU A 18 -18.03 20.63 23.80
C LEU A 18 -19.07 21.68 24.19
N ALA A 19 -18.82 22.95 23.83
CA ALA A 19 -19.85 23.97 23.94
C ALA A 19 -21.03 23.59 23.05
N GLY A 20 -22.19 23.41 23.61
CA GLY A 20 -23.38 22.90 22.93
C GLY A 20 -23.70 21.42 23.25
N GLY A 21 -22.99 20.81 24.21
CA GLY A 21 -23.34 19.50 24.78
C GLY A 21 -22.97 18.30 23.92
N GLY A 22 -21.70 18.16 23.58
CA GLY A 22 -21.11 16.95 22.96
C GLY A 22 -20.00 16.39 23.82
N ILE A 23 -19.49 15.21 23.51
CA ILE A 23 -18.28 14.66 24.10
C ILE A 23 -17.19 14.42 23.05
N VAL A 24 -15.93 14.61 23.48
CA VAL A 24 -14.76 14.24 22.71
C VAL A 24 -13.95 13.24 23.51
N LEU A 25 -13.76 12.05 22.97
CA LEU A 25 -12.86 11.05 23.52
C LEU A 25 -11.46 11.27 22.94
N ALA A 26 -10.52 11.53 23.81
CA ALA A 26 -9.19 11.97 23.45
C ALA A 26 -8.08 11.06 23.98
N SER A 27 -7.02 10.86 23.23
CA SER A 27 -5.73 10.40 23.75
C SER A 27 -4.91 11.62 24.18
N TYR A 28 -4.24 11.57 25.33
CA TYR A 28 -3.54 12.70 25.93
C TYR A 28 -2.04 12.44 26.07
N SER A 29 -1.22 13.42 25.74
CA SER A 29 0.16 13.53 26.19
C SER A 29 0.39 14.84 26.94
N ARG A 30 1.20 14.79 28.01
CA ARG A 30 1.42 15.89 28.97
C ARG A 30 2.15 17.11 28.39
N GLU A 31 2.72 17.00 27.18
CA GLU A 31 3.56 18.04 26.58
C GLU A 31 2.80 19.08 25.76
N LEU A 32 1.47 18.94 25.58
CA LEU A 32 0.67 19.83 24.77
C LEU A 32 0.34 21.19 25.38
N ASN A 33 0.58 21.39 26.67
CA ASN A 33 0.30 22.67 27.32
C ASN A 33 1.28 23.80 26.93
N ALA A 34 2.31 23.52 26.11
CA ALA A 34 3.29 24.50 25.69
C ALA A 34 3.05 25.08 24.27
N LEU A 35 2.08 24.54 23.51
CA LEU A 35 1.83 24.92 22.11
C LEU A 35 0.54 25.74 21.87
N GLU A 36 -0.14 26.18 22.95
CA GLU A 36 -1.40 26.93 22.85
C GLU A 36 -1.26 28.42 22.42
N SER A 37 -0.16 28.84 21.84
CA SER A 37 0.05 30.25 21.49
C SER A 37 0.26 30.57 20.02
N SER A 38 -0.41 29.86 19.10
CA SER A 38 -0.46 30.35 17.70
C SER A 38 -1.88 30.22 17.12
N GLY A 39 -2.56 31.33 17.17
CA GLY A 39 -3.79 31.78 16.57
C GLY A 39 -4.42 31.01 15.43
N ALA A 40 -5.30 30.06 15.76
CA ALA A 40 -6.48 29.80 14.98
C ALA A 40 -7.68 30.17 15.88
N ASN A 41 -8.69 30.86 15.33
CA ASN A 41 -9.95 31.15 16.02
C ASN A 41 -10.66 29.84 16.38
N THR A 42 -10.25 29.19 17.45
CA THR A 42 -10.97 28.10 18.09
C THR A 42 -11.87 28.72 19.13
N THR A 43 -13.15 28.54 19.02
CA THR A 43 -14.08 28.80 20.10
C THR A 43 -13.62 27.98 21.32
N ALA A 44 -13.75 28.53 22.52
CA ALA A 44 -13.25 27.99 23.82
C ALA A 44 -13.66 26.54 24.14
N ALA A 45 -14.36 25.86 23.24
CA ALA A 45 -14.82 24.47 23.33
C ALA A 45 -13.90 23.45 22.67
N ASP A 46 -12.94 23.88 21.84
CA ASP A 46 -12.05 23.00 21.08
C ASP A 46 -10.65 22.87 21.72
N ALA A 47 -10.58 22.88 23.04
CA ALA A 47 -9.34 22.64 23.73
C ALA A 47 -8.75 21.29 23.32
N SER A 48 -7.71 21.32 22.53
CA SER A 48 -6.62 20.35 22.26
C SER A 48 -6.87 18.89 22.67
N LEU A 49 -7.84 18.22 22.08
CA LEU A 49 -8.10 16.85 22.45
C LEU A 49 -7.96 15.92 21.27
N ASN A 50 -7.16 14.97 21.47
CA ASN A 50 -6.99 13.83 20.67
C ASN A 50 -8.24 13.05 20.46
N ALA A 51 -9.11 13.42 19.57
CA ALA A 51 -10.42 12.83 19.45
C ALA A 51 -10.50 11.82 18.32
N PHE A 52 -10.72 10.57 18.66
CA PHE A 52 -11.29 9.63 17.72
C PHE A 52 -12.82 9.76 17.64
N ILE A 53 -13.47 10.22 18.71
CA ILE A 53 -14.94 10.22 18.84
C ILE A 53 -15.42 11.57 19.37
N ARG A 54 -16.41 12.14 18.69
CA ARG A 54 -17.15 13.33 19.11
C ARG A 54 -18.65 13.03 19.01
N ILE A 55 -19.42 13.32 20.05
CA ILE A 55 -20.87 13.09 20.11
C ILE A 55 -21.54 14.41 20.35
N THR A 56 -22.49 14.77 19.48
CA THR A 56 -23.32 15.98 19.61
C THR A 56 -24.60 15.70 20.36
N PRO A 57 -25.30 16.75 20.92
CA PRO A 57 -26.52 16.56 21.70
C PRO A 57 -27.68 15.86 20.97
N ASP A 58 -27.71 15.96 19.64
CA ASP A 58 -28.67 15.28 18.78
C ASP A 58 -28.31 13.82 18.49
N GLY A 59 -27.21 13.30 19.08
CA GLY A 59 -26.81 11.91 18.99
C GLY A 59 -26.00 11.56 17.74
N ILE A 60 -25.53 12.54 16.96
CA ILE A 60 -24.59 12.31 15.85
C ILE A 60 -23.21 12.04 16.41
N VAL A 61 -22.58 10.96 15.94
CA VAL A 61 -21.24 10.53 16.34
C VAL A 61 -20.26 10.80 15.20
N THR A 62 -19.33 11.72 15.41
CA THR A 62 -18.22 11.94 14.48
C THR A 62 -17.03 11.08 14.89
N ILE A 63 -16.51 10.27 13.96
CA ILE A 63 -15.34 9.41 14.16
C ILE A 63 -14.21 9.87 13.26
N ILE A 64 -13.02 10.03 13.83
CA ILE A 64 -11.83 10.45 13.09
C ILE A 64 -11.14 9.24 12.45
N GLY A 65 -11.08 9.23 11.12
CA GLY A 65 -10.28 8.32 10.34
C GLY A 65 -8.83 8.80 10.32
N LYS A 66 -7.96 8.17 11.10
CA LYS A 66 -6.57 8.67 11.27
C LYS A 66 -5.64 8.36 10.10
N ASN A 67 -5.82 7.24 9.41
CA ASN A 67 -4.92 6.79 8.35
C ASN A 67 -5.20 7.53 7.03
N PRO A 68 -4.17 7.74 6.19
CA PRO A 68 -4.37 8.29 4.84
C PRO A 68 -5.29 7.41 3.99
N GLU A 69 -6.22 8.04 3.27
CA GLU A 69 -7.16 7.39 2.35
C GLU A 69 -6.67 7.57 0.90
N ILE A 70 -6.31 6.45 0.26
CA ILE A 70 -5.78 6.41 -1.10
C ILE A 70 -6.67 5.63 -2.08
N GLY A 71 -7.92 5.34 -1.66
CA GLY A 71 -8.88 4.53 -2.41
C GLY A 71 -9.04 3.11 -1.85
N GLN A 72 -8.31 2.73 -0.78
CA GLN A 72 -8.36 1.41 -0.18
C GLN A 72 -9.52 1.23 0.82
N GLY A 73 -10.26 2.30 1.14
CA GLY A 73 -11.45 2.25 2.00
C GLY A 73 -11.17 2.27 3.50
N ILE A 74 -9.96 2.62 3.92
CA ILE A 74 -9.56 2.65 5.33
C ILE A 74 -10.34 3.67 6.15
N LYS A 75 -10.69 4.82 5.54
CA LYS A 75 -11.51 5.87 6.14
C LYS A 75 -12.94 5.41 6.47
N THR A 76 -13.39 4.32 5.86
CA THR A 76 -14.66 3.66 6.22
C THR A 76 -14.43 2.54 7.23
N MET A 77 -13.44 1.68 6.98
CA MET A 77 -13.26 0.43 7.72
C MET A 77 -12.80 0.66 9.17
N LEU A 78 -11.86 1.57 9.45
CA LEU A 78 -11.43 1.84 10.83
C LEU A 78 -12.54 2.44 11.69
N PRO A 79 -13.34 3.43 11.24
CA PRO A 79 -14.51 3.89 11.96
C PRO A 79 -15.55 2.81 12.25
N MET A 80 -15.71 1.78 11.39
CA MET A 80 -16.61 0.65 11.67
C MET A 80 -16.21 -0.10 12.95
N LEU A 81 -14.90 -0.25 13.23
CA LEU A 81 -14.40 -0.90 14.45
C LEU A 81 -14.77 -0.10 15.70
N ILE A 82 -14.63 1.22 15.62
CA ILE A 82 -14.99 2.12 16.74
C ILE A 82 -16.50 2.13 16.94
N ALA A 83 -17.28 2.29 15.87
CA ALA A 83 -18.73 2.36 15.90
C ALA A 83 -19.36 1.06 16.44
N GLU A 84 -18.80 -0.10 16.07
CA GLU A 84 -19.23 -1.40 16.59
C GLU A 84 -19.13 -1.46 18.11
N GLU A 85 -17.95 -1.15 18.64
CA GLU A 85 -17.70 -1.25 20.08
C GLU A 85 -18.33 -0.11 20.89
N LEU A 86 -18.50 1.06 20.28
CA LEU A 86 -19.25 2.16 20.88
C LEU A 86 -20.75 1.85 20.98
N ASP A 87 -21.20 0.90 20.18
CA ASP A 87 -22.61 0.49 20.05
C ASP A 87 -23.50 1.65 19.55
N VAL A 88 -23.15 2.19 18.39
CA VAL A 88 -23.89 3.26 17.71
C VAL A 88 -24.42 2.78 16.37
N ASP A 89 -25.61 3.24 15.97
CA ASP A 89 -26.14 2.96 14.63
C ASP A 89 -25.29 3.68 13.57
N TRP A 90 -24.82 2.95 12.56
CA TRP A 90 -23.97 3.49 11.50
C TRP A 90 -24.58 4.70 10.78
N LYS A 91 -25.90 4.79 10.67
CA LYS A 91 -26.58 5.96 10.06
C LYS A 91 -26.31 7.27 10.80
N ASN A 92 -26.02 7.20 12.10
CA ASN A 92 -25.71 8.35 12.95
C ASN A 92 -24.20 8.66 13.00
N VAL A 93 -23.36 7.89 12.27
CA VAL A 93 -21.92 8.11 12.20
C VAL A 93 -21.58 9.09 11.08
N ARG A 94 -20.68 10.03 11.39
CA ARG A 94 -19.98 10.88 10.44
C ARG A 94 -18.48 10.59 10.54
N VAL A 95 -17.78 10.64 9.42
CA VAL A 95 -16.34 10.36 9.41
C VAL A 95 -15.58 11.56 8.88
N GLU A 96 -14.61 12.02 9.66
CA GLU A 96 -13.68 13.08 9.27
C GLU A 96 -12.26 12.51 9.08
N GLN A 97 -11.49 13.09 8.16
CA GLN A 97 -10.07 12.74 8.01
C GLN A 97 -9.26 13.44 9.09
N GLY A 98 -8.47 12.69 9.85
CA GLY A 98 -7.53 13.25 10.81
C GLY A 98 -6.37 13.96 10.12
N MET A 99 -5.96 15.12 10.64
CA MET A 99 -4.71 15.77 10.27
C MET A 99 -3.51 14.89 10.64
N PHE A 100 -2.36 15.13 10.03
CA PHE A 100 -1.14 14.47 10.47
C PHE A 100 -0.71 15.02 11.83
N ASP A 101 -0.79 14.18 12.85
CA ASP A 101 -0.38 14.50 14.21
C ASP A 101 0.12 13.22 14.92
N PRO A 102 1.43 12.99 14.96
CA PRO A 102 2.01 11.78 15.54
C PRO A 102 1.89 11.72 17.08
N THR A 103 1.61 12.86 17.72
CA THR A 103 1.38 12.90 19.17
C THR A 103 -0.03 12.41 19.51
N LYS A 104 -0.95 12.60 18.60
CA LYS A 104 -2.37 12.22 18.71
C LYS A 104 -2.68 10.86 18.10
N TYR A 105 -2.16 10.60 16.91
CA TYR A 105 -2.49 9.44 16.10
C TYR A 105 -1.23 8.64 15.75
N SER A 106 -0.89 7.64 16.52
CA SER A 106 0.23 6.76 16.16
C SER A 106 -0.04 6.04 14.84
N GLY A 107 1.02 5.87 14.01
CA GLY A 107 0.96 5.04 12.82
C GLY A 107 0.00 5.53 11.73
N GLN A 108 0.00 6.83 11.41
CA GLN A 108 -0.71 7.39 10.26
C GLN A 108 0.01 7.01 8.96
N PHE A 109 -0.29 5.82 8.45
CA PHE A 109 0.41 5.19 7.35
C PHE A 109 -0.56 4.39 6.46
N ALA A 110 -0.35 4.42 5.15
CA ALA A 110 -1.08 3.64 4.17
C ALA A 110 -0.11 2.84 3.28
N GLY A 111 0.14 1.59 3.64
CA GLY A 111 1.04 0.68 2.91
C GLY A 111 1.18 -0.67 3.59
N GLY A 112 1.73 -1.66 2.87
CA GLY A 112 2.03 -2.98 3.38
C GLY A 112 0.82 -3.75 3.93
N SER A 113 -0.40 -3.35 3.60
CA SER A 113 -1.65 -3.91 4.12
C SER A 113 -1.70 -3.97 5.66
N THR A 114 -0.95 -3.07 6.34
CA THR A 114 -0.76 -3.10 7.80
C THR A 114 -1.91 -2.47 8.59
N ALA A 115 -2.76 -1.68 7.94
CA ALA A 115 -3.78 -0.90 8.64
C ALA A 115 -4.75 -1.77 9.47
N THR A 116 -5.23 -2.89 8.93
CA THR A 116 -6.11 -3.81 9.68
C THR A 116 -5.40 -4.45 10.87
N PRO A 117 -4.26 -5.17 10.71
CA PRO A 117 -3.64 -5.85 11.85
C PRO A 117 -3.14 -4.90 12.93
N GLN A 118 -2.73 -3.68 12.58
CA GLN A 118 -2.28 -2.69 13.56
C GLN A 118 -3.44 -2.01 14.31
N ASN A 119 -4.63 -1.98 13.75
CA ASN A 119 -5.75 -1.21 14.30
C ASN A 119 -6.95 -2.07 14.76
N TRP A 120 -6.96 -3.38 14.46
CA TRP A 120 -8.06 -4.28 14.84
C TRP A 120 -8.42 -4.18 16.32
N LEU A 121 -7.49 -4.41 17.23
CA LEU A 121 -7.73 -4.29 18.68
C LEU A 121 -7.71 -2.83 19.16
N PRO A 122 -6.75 -1.97 18.77
CA PRO A 122 -6.73 -0.60 19.26
C PRO A 122 -8.00 0.18 18.98
N MET A 123 -8.55 0.12 17.76
CA MET A 123 -9.75 0.90 17.43
C MET A 123 -11.02 0.33 18.08
N ARG A 124 -11.12 -0.98 18.23
CA ARG A 124 -12.19 -1.60 19.02
C ARG A 124 -12.13 -1.14 20.47
N ARG A 125 -10.95 -1.12 21.09
CA ARG A 125 -10.75 -0.65 22.46
C ARG A 125 -11.15 0.82 22.66
N VAL A 126 -10.86 1.68 21.68
CA VAL A 126 -11.31 3.08 21.71
C VAL A 126 -12.83 3.17 21.75
N GLY A 127 -13.53 2.40 20.91
CA GLY A 127 -15.01 2.35 20.92
C GLY A 127 -15.58 1.82 22.23
N ALA A 128 -15.02 0.72 22.74
CA ALA A 128 -15.45 0.11 24.02
C ALA A 128 -15.21 1.02 25.22
N ALA A 129 -14.11 1.77 25.24
CA ALA A 129 -13.86 2.76 26.30
C ALA A 129 -14.91 3.88 26.28
N GLY A 130 -15.27 4.37 25.10
CA GLY A 130 -16.34 5.36 24.95
C GLY A 130 -17.68 4.85 25.46
N ARG A 131 -18.04 3.61 25.12
CA ARG A 131 -19.23 2.95 25.62
C ARG A 131 -19.22 2.85 27.16
N ALA A 132 -18.09 2.43 27.75
CA ALA A 132 -17.96 2.31 29.19
C ALA A 132 -18.17 3.66 29.91
N MET A 133 -17.66 4.75 29.37
CA MET A 133 -17.82 6.09 29.93
C MET A 133 -19.28 6.59 29.86
N LEU A 134 -19.99 6.27 28.77
CA LEU A 134 -21.41 6.58 28.64
C LEU A 134 -22.25 5.78 29.64
N ILE A 135 -21.95 4.50 29.83
CA ILE A 135 -22.58 3.65 30.86
C ILE A 135 -22.33 4.22 32.24
N GLU A 136 -21.09 4.59 32.56
CA GLU A 136 -20.74 5.17 33.87
C GLU A 136 -21.51 6.49 34.15
N ALA A 137 -21.63 7.35 33.13
CA ALA A 137 -22.39 8.59 33.22
C ALA A 137 -23.88 8.34 33.52
N ALA A 138 -24.49 7.39 32.83
CA ALA A 138 -25.88 7.01 33.03
C ALA A 138 -26.10 6.40 34.45
N ALA A 139 -25.20 5.47 34.83
CA ALA A 139 -25.24 4.81 36.12
C ALA A 139 -25.19 5.81 37.31
N LYS A 140 -24.28 6.80 37.22
CA LYS A 140 -24.21 7.91 38.18
C LYS A 140 -25.48 8.76 38.21
N THR A 141 -26.02 9.10 37.04
CA THR A 141 -27.25 9.88 36.91
C THR A 141 -28.44 9.16 37.57
N TRP A 142 -28.48 7.84 37.46
CA TRP A 142 -29.57 7.01 38.01
C TRP A 142 -29.29 6.48 39.39
N ASN A 143 -28.10 6.69 39.94
CA ASN A 143 -27.63 6.14 41.21
C ASN A 143 -27.78 4.60 41.27
N VAL A 144 -27.26 3.90 40.27
CA VAL A 144 -27.25 2.43 40.11
C VAL A 144 -25.87 1.94 39.80
N PRO A 145 -25.55 0.65 40.04
CA PRO A 145 -24.27 0.08 39.60
C PRO A 145 -24.16 0.10 38.08
N ALA A 146 -22.98 0.48 37.55
CA ALA A 146 -22.71 0.46 36.10
C ALA A 146 -22.86 -0.93 35.48
N ALA A 147 -22.61 -1.99 36.26
CA ALA A 147 -22.78 -3.37 35.83
C ALA A 147 -24.22 -3.79 35.51
N GLU A 148 -25.21 -3.03 36.01
CA GLU A 148 -26.64 -3.25 35.74
C GLU A 148 -27.12 -2.50 34.49
N CYS A 149 -26.23 -1.68 33.89
CA CYS A 149 -26.52 -0.92 32.69
C CYS A 149 -25.94 -1.64 31.44
N ASP A 150 -26.72 -1.65 30.38
CA ASP A 150 -26.29 -2.13 29.05
C ASP A 150 -26.55 -1.05 27.99
N THR A 151 -26.19 -1.36 26.74
CA THR A 151 -26.39 -0.46 25.59
C THR A 151 -27.23 -1.12 24.49
N ASP A 152 -28.06 -0.32 23.87
CA ASP A 152 -28.59 -0.51 22.51
C ASP A 152 -28.03 0.60 21.63
N PRO A 153 -28.11 0.51 20.29
CA PRO A 153 -27.49 1.48 19.40
C PRO A 153 -27.80 2.95 19.73
N GLY A 154 -26.82 3.66 20.31
CA GLY A 154 -26.93 5.07 20.68
C GLY A 154 -27.66 5.38 21.97
N VAL A 155 -27.95 4.37 22.78
CA VAL A 155 -28.73 4.51 24.02
C VAL A 155 -28.14 3.66 25.14
N VAL A 156 -28.02 4.19 26.36
CA VAL A 156 -27.76 3.41 27.58
C VAL A 156 -29.08 3.08 28.28
N ARG A 157 -29.20 1.85 28.78
CA ARG A 157 -30.39 1.34 29.46
C ARG A 157 -30.07 0.73 30.84
N HIS A 158 -30.98 0.92 31.76
CA HIS A 158 -31.05 0.16 33.00
C HIS A 158 -32.37 -0.61 33.00
N ARG A 159 -32.33 -1.89 32.62
CA ARG A 159 -33.55 -2.71 32.38
C ARG A 159 -34.40 -2.91 33.62
N ALA A 160 -33.78 -3.07 34.79
CA ALA A 160 -34.48 -3.28 36.06
C ALA A 160 -35.41 -2.13 36.43
N SER A 161 -35.10 -0.89 36.06
CA SER A 161 -35.94 0.28 36.31
C SER A 161 -36.57 0.86 35.04
N SER A 162 -36.45 0.21 33.90
CA SER A 162 -36.96 0.66 32.59
C SER A 162 -36.49 2.07 32.18
N ARG A 163 -35.38 2.55 32.74
CA ARG A 163 -34.77 3.85 32.38
C ARG A 163 -33.87 3.75 31.16
N SER A 164 -33.83 4.79 30.35
CA SER A 164 -32.91 4.92 29.22
C SER A 164 -32.52 6.37 29.01
N MET A 165 -31.29 6.59 28.48
CA MET A 165 -30.81 7.89 28.04
C MET A 165 -30.02 7.72 26.72
N THR A 166 -30.21 8.65 25.82
CA THR A 166 -29.44 8.67 24.56
C THR A 166 -28.00 9.10 24.80
N TYR A 167 -27.13 8.75 23.88
CA TYR A 167 -25.74 9.19 23.93
C TYR A 167 -25.61 10.72 23.89
N GLY A 168 -26.50 11.40 23.14
CA GLY A 168 -26.56 12.87 23.12
C GLY A 168 -26.86 13.48 24.48
N GLU A 169 -27.84 12.95 25.20
CA GLU A 169 -28.19 13.39 26.56
C GLU A 169 -27.06 13.14 27.58
N LEU A 170 -26.30 12.06 27.37
CA LEU A 170 -25.16 11.67 28.25
C LEU A 170 -23.86 12.37 27.89
N ALA A 171 -23.75 12.98 26.71
CA ALA A 171 -22.49 13.49 26.15
C ALA A 171 -21.72 14.38 27.13
N THR A 172 -22.39 15.38 27.71
CA THR A 172 -21.78 16.33 28.66
C THR A 172 -21.35 15.67 29.97
N SER A 173 -22.18 14.79 30.55
CA SER A 173 -21.86 14.11 31.80
C SER A 173 -20.75 13.06 31.61
N ALA A 174 -20.76 12.33 30.50
CA ALA A 174 -19.70 11.38 30.14
C ALA A 174 -18.34 12.06 29.94
N ALA A 175 -18.34 13.31 29.49
CA ALA A 175 -17.10 14.10 29.35
C ALA A 175 -16.33 14.28 30.68
N GLY A 176 -17.03 14.26 31.81
CA GLY A 176 -16.41 14.33 33.14
C GLY A 176 -15.98 12.98 33.73
N MET A 177 -16.22 11.86 33.04
CA MET A 177 -15.85 10.55 33.57
C MET A 177 -14.36 10.24 33.35
N THR A 178 -13.78 9.42 34.22
CA THR A 178 -12.43 8.91 34.06
C THR A 178 -12.41 7.87 32.94
N ALA A 179 -11.56 8.05 31.97
CA ALA A 179 -11.37 7.06 30.89
C ALA A 179 -10.84 5.73 31.47
N PRO A 180 -11.43 4.58 31.12
CA PRO A 180 -10.94 3.28 31.56
C PRO A 180 -9.60 2.93 30.89
N ASP A 181 -8.84 2.00 31.50
CA ASP A 181 -7.64 1.45 30.86
C ASP A 181 -8.06 0.64 29.63
N LEU A 182 -7.55 1.05 28.46
CA LEU A 182 -7.84 0.39 27.19
C LEU A 182 -7.48 -1.10 27.17
N ALA A 183 -6.51 -1.53 28.00
CA ALA A 183 -6.12 -2.93 28.07
C ALA A 183 -7.20 -3.81 28.73
N THR A 184 -8.03 -3.23 29.58
CA THR A 184 -9.02 -3.94 30.42
C THR A 184 -10.46 -3.78 29.97
N VAL A 185 -10.74 -2.90 29.00
CA VAL A 185 -12.10 -2.70 28.50
C VAL A 185 -12.68 -3.96 27.87
N LYS A 186 -13.92 -4.28 28.20
CA LYS A 186 -14.63 -5.43 27.64
C LYS A 186 -15.04 -5.15 26.19
N LEU A 187 -14.56 -5.98 25.29
CA LEU A 187 -14.94 -5.96 23.87
C LEU A 187 -16.19 -6.83 23.64
N LYS A 188 -16.94 -6.55 22.59
CA LYS A 188 -18.03 -7.41 22.11
C LYS A 188 -17.45 -8.74 21.57
N ASP A 189 -18.20 -9.81 21.75
CA ASP A 189 -17.95 -11.07 21.06
C ASP A 189 -18.34 -10.95 19.59
N ALA A 190 -17.69 -11.71 18.71
CA ALA A 190 -17.96 -11.68 17.27
C ALA A 190 -19.42 -12.01 16.91
N LYS A 191 -20.09 -12.84 17.71
CA LYS A 191 -21.51 -13.18 17.55
C LYS A 191 -22.46 -11.99 17.75
N ASP A 192 -22.00 -10.95 18.47
CA ASP A 192 -22.77 -9.77 18.83
C ASP A 192 -22.48 -8.57 17.90
N PHE A 193 -21.66 -8.77 16.84
CA PHE A 193 -21.38 -7.73 15.87
C PHE A 193 -22.61 -7.38 15.03
N ARG A 194 -22.81 -6.07 14.83
CA ARG A 194 -23.92 -5.51 14.04
C ARG A 194 -23.43 -4.72 12.84
N ILE A 195 -22.19 -4.17 12.90
CA ILE A 195 -21.58 -3.34 11.87
C ILE A 195 -20.45 -4.10 11.20
N ILE A 196 -19.56 -4.70 11.98
CA ILE A 196 -18.47 -5.55 11.46
C ILE A 196 -19.09 -6.75 10.71
N GLY A 197 -18.62 -6.99 9.50
CA GLY A 197 -19.15 -8.06 8.63
C GLY A 197 -20.31 -7.62 7.73
N THR A 198 -20.80 -6.38 7.86
CA THR A 198 -21.85 -5.85 6.99
C THR A 198 -21.28 -5.07 5.80
N ARG A 199 -22.05 -4.97 4.72
CA ARG A 199 -21.67 -4.22 3.51
C ARG A 199 -21.93 -2.73 3.71
N VAL A 200 -20.91 -1.97 4.10
CA VAL A 200 -20.98 -0.52 4.24
C VAL A 200 -20.37 0.14 3.02
N ARG A 201 -21.10 1.08 2.41
CA ARG A 201 -20.55 1.90 1.31
C ARG A 201 -19.45 2.83 1.82
N GLY A 202 -18.43 3.09 0.98
CA GLY A 202 -17.39 4.04 1.33
C GLY A 202 -17.97 5.42 1.67
N VAL A 203 -17.55 5.99 2.80
CA VAL A 203 -18.10 7.25 3.33
C VAL A 203 -17.95 8.44 2.38
N ASP A 204 -16.95 8.40 1.49
CA ASP A 204 -16.67 9.47 0.53
C ASP A 204 -17.34 9.24 -0.84
N VAL A 205 -17.99 8.08 -1.11
CA VAL A 205 -18.47 7.71 -2.45
C VAL A 205 -19.42 8.76 -3.02
N HIS A 206 -20.37 9.27 -2.22
CA HIS A 206 -21.30 10.30 -2.70
C HIS A 206 -20.57 11.59 -3.10
N ALA A 207 -19.61 12.04 -2.29
CA ALA A 207 -18.82 13.23 -2.60
C ALA A 207 -17.99 13.05 -3.88
N ILE A 208 -17.38 11.86 -4.06
CA ILE A 208 -16.58 11.52 -5.25
C ILE A 208 -17.44 11.57 -6.51
N VAL A 209 -18.58 10.86 -6.55
CA VAL A 209 -19.41 10.77 -7.75
C VAL A 209 -20.19 12.06 -8.07
N THR A 210 -20.28 12.98 -7.11
CA THR A 210 -20.88 14.32 -7.32
C THR A 210 -19.84 15.41 -7.54
N GLY A 211 -18.55 15.05 -7.64
CA GLY A 211 -17.47 16.00 -7.96
C GLY A 211 -17.13 17.00 -6.86
N LYS A 212 -17.37 16.68 -5.59
CA LYS A 212 -16.96 17.56 -4.50
C LYS A 212 -15.44 17.60 -4.36
N PRO A 213 -14.82 18.77 -4.17
CA PRO A 213 -13.38 18.90 -3.95
C PRO A 213 -12.94 18.11 -2.70
N MET A 214 -11.93 17.24 -2.82
CA MET A 214 -11.41 16.46 -1.70
C MET A 214 -10.00 15.91 -1.89
N TYR A 215 -9.48 15.99 -3.11
CA TYR A 215 -8.14 15.51 -3.46
C TYR A 215 -7.10 16.62 -3.26
N GLY A 216 -5.83 16.26 -3.23
CA GLY A 216 -4.75 17.23 -3.15
C GLY A 216 -4.77 18.24 -4.31
N ILE A 217 -5.11 17.75 -5.51
CA ILE A 217 -5.24 18.61 -6.71
C ILE A 217 -6.35 19.66 -6.59
N ASP A 218 -7.39 19.39 -5.78
CA ASP A 218 -8.54 20.30 -5.61
C ASP A 218 -8.28 21.43 -4.61
N VAL A 219 -7.24 21.32 -3.77
CA VAL A 219 -6.96 22.28 -2.69
C VAL A 219 -6.76 23.67 -3.26
N THR A 220 -7.43 24.65 -2.69
CA THR A 220 -7.21 26.06 -2.98
C THR A 220 -7.04 26.85 -1.69
N VAL A 221 -6.05 27.73 -1.63
CA VAL A 221 -5.83 28.63 -0.50
C VAL A 221 -5.74 30.08 -0.99
N PRO A 222 -6.17 31.06 -0.18
CA PRO A 222 -6.15 32.47 -0.61
C PRO A 222 -4.75 32.92 -1.02
N GLY A 223 -4.66 33.63 -2.15
CA GLY A 223 -3.41 34.21 -2.65
C GLY A 223 -2.41 33.23 -3.25
N MET A 224 -2.77 31.95 -3.41
CA MET A 224 -1.86 30.96 -3.97
C MET A 224 -1.55 31.20 -5.45
N LEU A 225 -0.32 30.86 -5.83
CA LEU A 225 0.14 30.74 -7.21
C LEU A 225 0.33 29.26 -7.60
N TYR A 226 0.48 29.03 -8.89
CA TYR A 226 0.68 27.68 -9.44
C TYR A 226 2.11 27.49 -9.92
N ALA A 227 2.73 26.40 -9.54
CA ALA A 227 4.09 26.06 -9.90
C ALA A 227 4.18 24.78 -10.74
N THR A 228 5.16 24.75 -11.62
CA THR A 228 5.68 23.54 -12.27
C THR A 228 7.19 23.50 -12.08
N LEU A 229 7.76 22.29 -11.99
CA LEU A 229 9.21 22.06 -11.93
C LEU A 229 9.63 21.21 -13.14
N HIS A 230 10.43 21.80 -14.03
CA HIS A 230 11.04 21.08 -15.15
C HIS A 230 12.35 20.46 -14.69
N LYS A 231 12.33 19.18 -14.41
CA LYS A 231 13.47 18.41 -13.88
C LYS A 231 14.35 17.85 -14.97
N ALA A 232 15.60 17.52 -14.62
CA ALA A 232 16.52 16.85 -15.53
C ALA A 232 15.98 15.45 -15.94
N PRO A 233 16.01 15.09 -17.23
CA PRO A 233 15.59 13.76 -17.68
C PRO A 233 16.40 12.63 -17.04
N VAL A 234 17.72 12.85 -16.85
CA VAL A 234 18.61 11.94 -16.14
C VAL A 234 18.61 12.32 -14.66
N PHE A 235 18.23 11.39 -13.80
CA PHE A 235 18.18 11.63 -12.36
C PHE A 235 19.55 12.08 -11.82
N GLY A 236 19.54 13.17 -11.03
CA GLY A 236 20.74 13.75 -10.43
C GLY A 236 21.53 14.72 -11.33
N ALA A 237 21.21 14.81 -12.62
CA ALA A 237 21.81 15.81 -13.48
C ALA A 237 21.35 17.23 -13.11
N LYS A 238 22.21 18.24 -13.36
CA LYS A 238 21.99 19.64 -13.02
C LYS A 238 21.79 20.50 -14.27
N VAL A 239 21.19 21.67 -14.06
CA VAL A 239 21.04 22.68 -15.12
C VAL A 239 22.39 23.28 -15.46
N ALA A 240 22.86 23.12 -16.69
CA ALA A 240 24.05 23.80 -17.21
C ALA A 240 23.71 25.21 -17.71
N THR A 241 22.68 25.34 -18.57
CA THR A 241 22.18 26.64 -19.03
C THR A 241 20.67 26.64 -19.15
N SER A 242 20.05 27.82 -19.04
CA SER A 242 18.62 27.97 -19.28
C SER A 242 18.26 29.38 -19.78
N ASN A 243 17.14 29.51 -20.49
CA ASN A 243 16.58 30.80 -20.90
C ASN A 243 15.62 31.38 -19.88
N VAL A 244 15.81 31.11 -18.58
CA VAL A 244 14.92 31.51 -17.47
C VAL A 244 14.57 32.98 -17.49
N ASN A 245 15.49 33.88 -17.89
CA ASN A 245 15.25 35.31 -17.99
C ASN A 245 14.23 35.68 -19.09
N ALA A 246 14.13 34.90 -20.14
CA ALA A 246 13.08 35.10 -21.16
C ALA A 246 11.73 34.57 -20.63
N ILE A 247 11.72 33.45 -19.92
CA ILE A 247 10.52 32.86 -19.31
C ILE A 247 9.87 33.83 -18.30
N LYS A 248 10.66 34.52 -17.48
CA LYS A 248 10.17 35.55 -16.52
C LYS A 248 9.30 36.63 -17.15
N LYS A 249 9.49 36.90 -18.44
CA LYS A 249 8.79 37.99 -19.16
C LYS A 249 7.46 37.54 -19.79
N LEU A 250 7.13 36.27 -19.71
CA LEU A 250 5.90 35.75 -20.33
C LEU A 250 4.65 36.15 -19.51
N PRO A 251 3.51 36.35 -20.18
CA PRO A 251 2.29 36.75 -19.52
C PRO A 251 1.86 35.79 -18.41
N GLY A 252 1.56 36.35 -17.22
CA GLY A 252 1.12 35.63 -16.05
C GLY A 252 2.21 34.92 -15.27
N VAL A 253 3.44 34.86 -15.77
CA VAL A 253 4.60 34.33 -15.02
C VAL A 253 5.00 35.34 -13.96
N LYS A 254 5.07 34.91 -12.71
CA LYS A 254 5.50 35.73 -11.56
C LYS A 254 6.97 35.45 -11.22
N HIS A 255 7.36 34.19 -11.23
CA HIS A 255 8.74 33.79 -10.94
C HIS A 255 9.18 32.68 -11.88
N ALA A 256 10.47 32.65 -12.19
CA ALA A 256 11.14 31.52 -12.83
C ALA A 256 12.60 31.52 -12.38
N PHE A 257 13.11 30.38 -11.92
CA PHE A 257 14.47 30.26 -11.39
C PHE A 257 14.99 28.82 -11.48
N VAL A 258 16.31 28.70 -11.47
CA VAL A 258 16.98 27.40 -11.43
C VAL A 258 16.93 26.86 -10.01
N VAL A 259 16.55 25.60 -9.88
CA VAL A 259 16.62 24.80 -8.66
C VAL A 259 17.89 23.96 -8.75
N ALA A 260 18.83 24.13 -7.83
CA ALA A 260 20.10 23.42 -7.87
C ALA A 260 19.95 21.91 -7.65
N GLY A 261 18.92 21.54 -6.91
CA GLY A 261 18.73 20.17 -6.47
C GLY A 261 19.60 19.80 -5.27
N ASP A 262 19.27 18.68 -4.66
CA ASP A 262 19.99 18.11 -3.54
C ASP A 262 20.17 16.60 -3.78
N THR A 263 21.12 15.99 -3.11
CA THR A 263 21.30 14.55 -3.06
C THR A 263 20.81 14.05 -1.69
N PRO A 264 20.09 12.96 -1.59
CA PRO A 264 19.84 11.86 -2.55
C PRO A 264 18.64 12.07 -3.49
N LEU A 265 18.48 11.16 -4.46
CA LEU A 265 17.44 11.20 -5.52
C LEU A 265 15.99 11.16 -5.03
N ASN A 266 15.74 10.88 -3.77
CA ASN A 266 14.41 10.88 -3.14
C ASN A 266 14.01 12.24 -2.52
N GLY A 267 14.80 13.28 -2.75
CA GLY A 267 14.57 14.65 -2.26
C GLY A 267 14.28 15.64 -3.38
N LEU A 268 14.79 16.87 -3.23
CA LEU A 268 14.64 17.94 -4.18
C LEU A 268 15.59 17.74 -5.37
N LEU A 269 15.06 17.44 -6.55
CA LEU A 269 15.85 17.30 -7.77
C LEU A 269 16.15 18.65 -8.41
N GLY A 270 17.27 18.72 -9.15
CA GLY A 270 17.66 19.88 -9.95
C GLY A 270 16.71 20.12 -11.13
N GLY A 271 16.49 21.41 -11.46
CA GLY A 271 15.59 21.76 -12.54
C GLY A 271 15.34 23.27 -12.66
N VAL A 272 14.25 23.64 -13.33
CA VAL A 272 13.78 25.02 -13.46
C VAL A 272 12.33 25.09 -12.96
N ALA A 273 12.10 25.86 -11.91
CA ALA A 273 10.76 26.16 -11.41
C ALA A 273 10.18 27.35 -12.18
N ILE A 274 8.89 27.28 -12.50
CA ILE A 274 8.10 28.35 -13.10
C ILE A 274 6.84 28.50 -12.27
N VAL A 275 6.57 29.73 -11.80
CA VAL A 275 5.42 30.10 -10.98
C VAL A 275 4.59 31.15 -11.68
N ALA A 276 3.29 30.92 -11.78
CA ALA A 276 2.36 31.80 -12.52
C ALA A 276 1.00 31.92 -11.81
N ASP A 277 0.17 32.84 -12.28
CA ASP A 277 -1.19 33.06 -11.75
C ASP A 277 -2.10 31.84 -11.93
N THR A 278 -1.87 31.05 -12.99
CA THR A 278 -2.62 29.82 -13.27
C THR A 278 -1.67 28.69 -13.68
N TRP A 279 -2.10 27.45 -13.45
CA TRP A 279 -1.33 26.27 -13.89
C TRP A 279 -1.13 26.25 -15.42
N TRP A 280 -2.16 26.68 -16.17
CA TRP A 280 -2.07 26.79 -17.64
C TRP A 280 -0.95 27.75 -18.10
N GLN A 281 -0.82 28.90 -17.44
CA GLN A 281 0.25 29.86 -17.76
C GLN A 281 1.63 29.29 -17.42
N ALA A 282 1.78 28.62 -16.27
CA ALA A 282 3.01 27.95 -15.90
C ALA A 282 3.42 26.90 -16.94
N GLN A 283 2.49 26.04 -17.39
CA GLN A 283 2.73 25.01 -18.40
C GLN A 283 2.98 25.60 -19.80
N SER A 284 2.28 26.66 -20.17
CA SER A 284 2.51 27.35 -21.46
C SER A 284 3.89 28.00 -21.51
N ALA A 285 4.36 28.57 -20.41
CA ALA A 285 5.71 29.09 -20.25
C ALA A 285 6.76 27.97 -20.30
N ARG A 286 6.48 26.83 -19.63
CA ARG A 286 7.36 25.65 -19.65
C ARG A 286 7.61 25.11 -21.06
N LYS A 287 6.63 25.16 -21.96
CA LYS A 287 6.81 24.75 -23.37
C LYS A 287 7.81 25.63 -24.14
N GLN A 288 8.08 26.84 -23.68
CA GLN A 288 9.06 27.76 -24.26
C GLN A 288 10.43 27.72 -23.56
N LEU A 289 10.52 26.92 -22.47
CA LEU A 289 11.75 26.76 -21.71
C LEU A 289 12.76 25.96 -22.53
N LYS A 290 14.00 26.47 -22.58
CA LYS A 290 15.17 25.80 -23.17
C LYS A 290 16.17 25.59 -22.07
N VAL A 291 16.55 24.32 -21.82
CA VAL A 291 17.52 23.93 -20.80
C VAL A 291 18.53 23.00 -21.41
N THR A 292 19.80 23.21 -21.10
CA THR A 292 20.86 22.20 -21.29
C THR A 292 21.26 21.65 -19.92
N TRP A 293 21.58 20.39 -19.88
CA TRP A 293 21.88 19.66 -18.65
C TRP A 293 23.35 19.29 -18.60
N GLU A 294 23.92 19.26 -17.41
CA GLU A 294 25.26 18.70 -17.20
C GLU A 294 25.27 17.20 -17.52
N THR A 295 26.38 16.71 -18.04
CA THR A 295 26.57 15.29 -18.27
C THR A 295 26.59 14.53 -16.94
N HIS A 296 25.84 13.46 -16.85
CA HIS A 296 25.77 12.62 -15.66
C HIS A 296 26.25 11.19 -15.97
N PRO A 297 26.99 10.52 -15.07
CA PRO A 297 27.53 9.18 -15.32
C PRO A 297 26.47 8.12 -15.67
N THR A 298 25.27 8.23 -15.11
CA THR A 298 24.15 7.30 -15.37
C THR A 298 23.53 7.46 -16.76
N ALA A 299 23.90 8.49 -17.52
CA ALA A 299 23.44 8.66 -18.91
C ALA A 299 23.84 7.51 -19.85
N GLN A 300 24.80 6.67 -19.46
CA GLN A 300 25.19 5.46 -20.20
C GLN A 300 24.29 4.25 -19.91
N GLN A 301 23.41 4.34 -18.92
CA GLN A 301 22.56 3.21 -18.50
C GLN A 301 21.32 3.09 -19.40
N SER A 302 20.94 1.84 -19.67
CA SER A 302 19.74 1.50 -20.44
C SER A 302 19.17 0.16 -20.00
N SER A 303 17.91 -0.12 -20.32
CA SER A 303 17.31 -1.44 -20.10
C SER A 303 18.10 -2.55 -20.83
N ALA A 304 18.68 -2.25 -21.99
CA ALA A 304 19.52 -3.20 -22.73
C ALA A 304 20.83 -3.48 -21.99
N THR A 305 21.53 -2.45 -21.48
CA THR A 305 22.77 -2.63 -20.70
C THR A 305 22.50 -3.38 -19.39
N TYR A 306 21.39 -3.12 -18.71
CA TYR A 306 20.99 -3.88 -17.53
C TYR A 306 20.74 -5.36 -17.83
N SER A 307 20.02 -5.67 -18.92
CA SER A 307 19.76 -7.05 -19.33
C SER A 307 21.04 -7.80 -19.70
N ALA A 308 21.97 -7.13 -20.40
CA ALA A 308 23.27 -7.71 -20.74
C ALA A 308 24.10 -8.00 -19.48
N GLN A 309 24.16 -7.06 -18.54
CA GLN A 309 24.87 -7.23 -17.27
C GLN A 309 24.25 -8.34 -16.42
N ALA A 310 22.92 -8.41 -16.35
CA ALA A 310 22.23 -9.47 -15.63
C ALA A 310 22.52 -10.85 -16.23
N ALA A 311 22.61 -10.97 -17.56
CA ALA A 311 22.96 -12.21 -18.24
C ALA A 311 24.40 -12.63 -17.95
N GLU A 312 25.37 -11.70 -17.85
CA GLU A 312 26.74 -12.01 -17.45
C GLU A 312 26.84 -12.42 -15.97
N LEU A 313 26.14 -11.74 -15.08
CA LEU A 313 26.08 -12.12 -13.65
C LEU A 313 25.46 -13.51 -13.46
N ALA A 314 24.46 -13.86 -14.26
CA ALA A 314 23.80 -15.17 -14.18
C ALA A 314 24.72 -16.36 -14.58
N LYS A 315 25.80 -16.12 -15.32
CA LYS A 315 26.81 -17.14 -15.68
C LYS A 315 27.84 -17.37 -14.57
N GLN A 316 27.91 -16.47 -13.60
CA GLN A 316 28.86 -16.51 -12.51
C GLN A 316 28.20 -17.10 -11.25
N ALA A 317 29.01 -17.45 -10.26
CA ALA A 317 28.47 -17.76 -8.93
C ALA A 317 27.75 -16.52 -8.36
N PRO A 318 26.65 -16.71 -7.62
CA PRO A 318 25.98 -15.60 -6.95
C PRO A 318 26.96 -14.82 -6.06
N GLN A 319 26.89 -13.49 -6.13
CA GLN A 319 27.72 -12.62 -5.28
C GLN A 319 27.45 -12.85 -3.78
N ARG A 320 26.22 -13.27 -3.47
CA ARG A 320 25.79 -13.55 -2.11
C ARG A 320 24.92 -14.80 -2.07
N SER A 321 25.24 -15.73 -1.14
CA SER A 321 24.34 -16.81 -0.75
C SER A 321 23.36 -16.28 0.30
N LEU A 322 22.07 -16.33 0.00
CA LEU A 322 21.00 -15.93 0.93
C LEU A 322 20.55 -17.11 1.79
N ARG A 323 20.52 -18.31 1.21
CA ARG A 323 20.18 -19.56 1.90
C ARG A 323 20.73 -20.78 1.16
N LYS A 324 21.16 -21.78 1.92
CA LYS A 324 21.56 -23.09 1.38
C LYS A 324 21.14 -24.16 2.42
N ASP A 325 20.25 -25.05 2.01
CA ASP A 325 19.80 -26.21 2.78
C ASP A 325 20.14 -27.47 2.01
N GLY A 326 20.58 -28.53 2.70
CA GLY A 326 20.93 -29.81 2.11
C GLY A 326 22.07 -29.77 1.08
N ASP A 327 22.09 -30.76 0.18
CA ASP A 327 23.04 -30.86 -0.94
C ASP A 327 22.28 -30.76 -2.28
N VAL A 328 22.17 -29.53 -2.78
CA VAL A 328 21.43 -29.25 -4.02
C VAL A 328 22.08 -29.92 -5.24
N ASP A 329 23.41 -29.96 -5.30
CA ASP A 329 24.15 -30.48 -6.45
C ASP A 329 23.97 -32.00 -6.55
N ALA A 330 24.12 -32.74 -5.45
CA ALA A 330 23.86 -34.17 -5.39
C ALA A 330 22.38 -34.49 -5.68
N ALA A 331 21.45 -33.70 -5.15
CA ALA A 331 20.02 -33.90 -5.40
C ALA A 331 19.62 -33.63 -6.86
N LEU A 332 20.22 -32.63 -7.52
CA LEU A 332 20.02 -32.37 -8.95
C LEU A 332 20.63 -33.48 -9.83
N ALA A 333 21.81 -34.01 -9.46
CA ALA A 333 22.45 -35.08 -10.18
C ALA A 333 21.67 -36.39 -10.13
N SER A 334 20.96 -36.67 -9.02
CA SER A 334 20.12 -37.87 -8.82
C SER A 334 18.65 -37.67 -9.24
N ALA A 335 18.25 -36.48 -9.65
CA ALA A 335 16.88 -36.19 -10.05
C ALA A 335 16.47 -36.99 -11.30
N ALA A 336 15.25 -37.50 -11.33
CA ALA A 336 14.69 -38.18 -12.51
C ALA A 336 14.51 -37.20 -13.69
N LYS A 337 14.20 -35.95 -13.39
CA LYS A 337 14.17 -34.87 -14.38
C LYS A 337 14.69 -33.59 -13.77
N THR A 338 15.52 -32.86 -14.53
CA THR A 338 16.01 -31.53 -14.17
C THR A 338 15.55 -30.51 -15.19
N LEU A 339 15.03 -29.39 -14.72
CA LEU A 339 14.64 -28.25 -15.55
C LEU A 339 15.50 -27.04 -15.20
N LYS A 340 15.84 -26.26 -16.26
CA LYS A 340 16.46 -24.93 -16.15
C LYS A 340 15.59 -23.91 -16.85
N ALA A 341 15.33 -22.78 -16.20
CA ALA A 341 14.54 -21.70 -16.80
C ALA A 341 14.97 -20.34 -16.25
N SER A 342 14.97 -19.35 -17.12
CA SER A 342 15.21 -17.96 -16.72
C SER A 342 13.93 -17.16 -16.91
N TYR A 343 13.61 -16.33 -15.90
CA TYR A 343 12.42 -15.48 -15.87
C TYR A 343 12.82 -14.01 -15.75
N TYR A 344 12.09 -13.15 -16.43
CA TYR A 344 12.30 -11.69 -16.42
C TYR A 344 11.00 -10.93 -16.24
N TYR A 345 11.02 -9.89 -15.40
CA TYR A 345 9.98 -8.89 -15.31
C TYR A 345 10.59 -7.47 -15.34
N PRO A 346 9.93 -6.50 -16.06
CA PRO A 346 10.49 -5.17 -16.31
C PRO A 346 10.32 -4.21 -15.12
N PHE A 347 10.88 -3.02 -15.21
CA PHE A 347 10.46 -1.88 -14.41
C PHE A 347 9.01 -1.51 -14.69
N ILE A 348 8.29 -1.04 -13.67
CA ILE A 348 6.91 -0.53 -13.79
C ILE A 348 6.77 0.78 -13.02
N ALA A 349 6.06 1.76 -13.60
CA ALA A 349 5.67 3.01 -12.94
C ALA A 349 4.36 2.82 -12.16
N HIS A 350 4.13 3.65 -11.14
CA HIS A 350 2.89 3.65 -10.35
C HIS A 350 1.71 4.20 -11.12
N ALA A 351 1.91 5.26 -11.92
CA ALA A 351 0.92 5.86 -12.81
C ALA A 351 -0.43 6.15 -12.14
N SER A 352 -0.43 6.65 -10.90
CA SER A 352 -1.64 7.07 -10.18
C SER A 352 -2.45 8.08 -11.00
N LEU A 353 -3.79 7.97 -11.04
CA LEU A 353 -4.61 8.87 -11.87
C LEU A 353 -4.47 10.34 -11.48
N GLU A 354 -4.40 10.65 -10.19
CA GLU A 354 -4.00 11.97 -9.71
C GLU A 354 -2.47 12.08 -9.76
N PRO A 355 -1.88 12.94 -10.64
CA PRO A 355 -0.44 13.17 -10.65
C PRO A 355 0.05 13.74 -9.32
N GLN A 356 1.36 13.65 -9.05
CA GLN A 356 1.92 14.19 -7.82
C GLN A 356 1.64 15.68 -7.70
N ASN A 357 1.20 16.10 -6.53
CA ASN A 357 0.89 17.50 -6.23
C ASN A 357 1.02 17.78 -4.73
N CYS A 358 1.21 19.04 -4.39
CA CYS A 358 1.17 19.51 -3.02
C CYS A 358 0.90 21.02 -3.02
N THR A 359 0.05 21.50 -2.11
CA THR A 359 -0.07 22.91 -1.81
C THR A 359 0.73 23.20 -0.56
N ALA A 360 1.57 24.25 -0.58
CA ALA A 360 2.46 24.61 0.51
C ALA A 360 2.46 26.12 0.73
N SER A 361 2.50 26.55 2.00
CA SER A 361 2.57 27.94 2.43
C SER A 361 3.65 28.09 3.48
N PHE A 362 4.66 28.95 3.22
CA PHE A 362 5.73 29.25 4.17
C PHE A 362 5.56 30.67 4.70
N LYS A 363 5.39 30.79 6.00
CA LYS A 363 5.20 32.08 6.66
C LYS A 363 5.81 32.06 8.07
N ASP A 364 6.52 33.11 8.44
CA ASP A 364 7.09 33.35 9.79
C ASP A 364 7.91 32.14 10.33
N GLY A 365 8.65 31.47 9.44
CA GLY A 365 9.49 30.31 9.77
C GLY A 365 8.71 28.99 9.86
N ALA A 366 7.40 28.98 9.68
CA ALA A 366 6.55 27.80 9.69
C ALA A 366 6.08 27.39 8.29
N MET A 367 5.89 26.10 8.08
CA MET A 367 5.39 25.49 6.84
C MET A 367 4.03 24.84 7.06
N GLU A 368 3.04 25.24 6.29
CA GLU A 368 1.72 24.62 6.22
C GLU A 368 1.53 23.94 4.87
N MET A 369 1.09 22.67 4.86
CA MET A 369 1.01 21.87 3.65
C MET A 369 -0.30 21.09 3.56
N TRP A 370 -0.83 20.95 2.34
CA TRP A 370 -1.95 20.05 1.99
C TRP A 370 -1.41 19.01 1.02
N ALA A 371 -1.32 17.78 1.47
CA ALA A 371 -0.61 16.73 0.71
C ALA A 371 -1.36 15.39 0.70
N PRO A 372 -1.50 14.76 -0.49
CA PRO A 372 -2.01 13.42 -0.64
C PRO A 372 -0.90 12.38 -0.38
N SER A 373 -0.42 12.27 0.87
CA SER A 373 0.69 11.39 1.25
C SER A 373 0.21 10.07 1.84
N GLN A 374 0.90 8.96 1.50
CA GLN A 374 0.73 7.65 2.15
C GLN A 374 1.54 7.54 3.46
N ASN A 375 2.59 8.35 3.59
CA ASN A 375 3.53 8.29 4.71
C ASN A 375 3.99 9.69 5.10
N PRO A 376 3.15 10.45 5.82
CA PRO A 376 3.42 11.87 6.09
C PRO A 376 4.60 12.11 7.04
N ALA A 377 4.94 11.19 7.95
CA ALA A 377 6.04 11.39 8.90
C ALA A 377 7.41 11.54 8.21
N PRO A 378 7.87 10.62 7.34
CA PRO A 378 9.06 10.85 6.53
C PRO A 378 8.95 12.06 5.60
N GLY A 379 7.73 12.40 5.15
CA GLY A 379 7.49 13.61 4.35
C GLY A 379 7.80 14.87 5.14
N ARG A 380 7.35 14.96 6.39
CA ARG A 380 7.66 16.05 7.31
C ARG A 380 9.17 16.16 7.56
N ALA A 381 9.83 15.05 7.84
CA ALA A 381 11.28 15.01 8.06
C ALA A 381 12.06 15.44 6.79
N LEU A 382 11.63 15.00 5.60
CA LEU A 382 12.25 15.41 4.33
C LEU A 382 12.11 16.92 4.08
N VAL A 383 10.92 17.50 4.30
CA VAL A 383 10.67 18.94 4.19
C VAL A 383 11.50 19.72 5.21
N ALA A 384 11.54 19.28 6.47
CA ALA A 384 12.35 19.90 7.52
C ALA A 384 13.83 19.97 7.13
N LYS A 385 14.38 18.85 6.65
CA LYS A 385 15.76 18.76 6.15
C LYS A 385 15.99 19.69 4.95
N THR A 386 15.10 19.68 3.96
CA THR A 386 15.22 20.47 2.73
C THR A 386 15.21 21.97 3.02
N LEU A 387 14.40 22.41 3.99
CA LEU A 387 14.26 23.83 4.32
C LEU A 387 15.19 24.29 5.46
N GLY A 388 15.83 23.36 6.19
CA GLY A 388 16.62 23.69 7.37
C GLY A 388 15.77 24.22 8.53
N ILE A 389 14.55 23.71 8.72
CA ILE A 389 13.63 24.07 9.80
C ILE A 389 13.32 22.86 10.68
N LYS A 390 12.75 23.09 11.86
CA LYS A 390 12.33 22.02 12.77
C LYS A 390 11.06 21.33 12.25
N GLU A 391 10.90 20.04 12.52
CA GLU A 391 9.71 19.26 12.17
C GLU A 391 8.44 19.82 12.81
N GLU A 392 8.53 20.35 14.04
CA GLU A 392 7.42 20.93 14.79
C GLU A 392 6.87 22.21 14.13
N ALA A 393 7.68 22.88 13.29
CA ALA A 393 7.26 24.04 12.51
C ALA A 393 6.50 23.65 11.23
N ILE A 394 6.20 22.36 11.02
CA ILE A 394 5.54 21.85 9.81
C ILE A 394 4.20 21.22 10.16
N THR A 395 3.13 21.81 9.63
CA THR A 395 1.75 21.27 9.69
C THR A 395 1.39 20.62 8.36
N ILE A 396 0.85 19.39 8.41
CA ILE A 396 0.40 18.65 7.23
C ILE A 396 -1.08 18.31 7.35
N HIS A 397 -1.87 18.86 6.43
CA HIS A 397 -3.26 18.48 6.20
C HIS A 397 -3.29 17.31 5.22
N LEU A 398 -3.74 16.14 5.69
CA LEU A 398 -3.88 14.97 4.84
C LEU A 398 -5.11 15.11 3.95
N THR A 399 -4.89 15.18 2.64
CA THR A 399 -5.97 15.13 1.66
C THR A 399 -6.22 13.69 1.21
N ARG A 400 -7.42 13.42 0.66
CA ARG A 400 -7.65 12.18 -0.05
C ARG A 400 -6.71 12.11 -1.26
N SER A 401 -6.19 10.91 -1.55
CA SER A 401 -5.33 10.70 -2.71
C SER A 401 -6.09 10.01 -3.85
N GLY A 402 -5.89 10.47 -5.06
CA GLY A 402 -6.42 9.88 -6.30
C GLY A 402 -5.59 8.70 -6.79
N GLY A 403 -5.33 7.75 -5.88
CA GLY A 403 -4.43 6.62 -6.04
C GLY A 403 -3.05 6.87 -5.47
N GLY A 404 -2.34 5.80 -5.15
CA GLY A 404 -0.99 5.87 -4.62
C GLY A 404 -0.15 4.68 -5.06
N PHE A 405 -0.63 3.47 -4.81
CA PHE A 405 0.01 2.20 -5.16
C PHE A 405 1.43 2.01 -4.61
N GLY A 406 1.87 2.91 -3.71
CA GLY A 406 3.25 2.98 -3.20
C GLY A 406 3.97 4.27 -3.57
N ARG A 407 3.61 4.97 -4.66
CA ARG A 407 4.26 6.20 -5.11
C ARG A 407 4.33 7.27 -4.03
N ARG A 408 3.23 7.43 -3.28
CA ARG A 408 3.09 8.47 -2.26
C ARG A 408 3.67 8.08 -0.89
N LEU A 409 4.41 6.97 -0.82
CA LEU A 409 5.33 6.64 0.28
C LEU A 409 6.60 7.48 0.21
N SER A 410 6.99 7.89 -1.01
CA SER A 410 8.02 8.89 -1.26
C SER A 410 7.37 10.28 -1.36
N ASN A 411 7.98 11.27 -0.72
CA ASN A 411 7.38 12.60 -0.52
C ASN A 411 8.22 13.72 -1.18
N ASP A 412 8.92 13.41 -2.26
CA ASP A 412 9.74 14.34 -3.05
C ASP A 412 8.95 15.55 -3.54
N TYR A 413 7.71 15.36 -4.02
CA TYR A 413 6.81 16.43 -4.44
C TYR A 413 6.43 17.40 -3.30
N MET A 414 6.43 16.93 -2.04
CA MET A 414 6.23 17.77 -0.87
C MET A 414 7.46 18.68 -0.65
N ALA A 415 8.67 18.14 -0.76
CA ALA A 415 9.90 18.89 -0.64
C ALA A 415 10.02 19.96 -1.75
N GLU A 416 9.67 19.59 -2.99
CA GLU A 416 9.63 20.51 -4.13
C GLU A 416 8.66 21.69 -3.88
N ALA A 417 7.42 21.41 -3.48
CA ALA A 417 6.41 22.43 -3.20
C ALA A 417 6.82 23.34 -2.05
N ALA A 418 7.34 22.77 -0.97
CA ALA A 418 7.78 23.49 0.21
C ALA A 418 8.97 24.44 -0.10
N TRP A 419 9.96 23.95 -0.87
CA TRP A 419 11.11 24.73 -1.27
C TRP A 419 10.69 25.91 -2.16
N ILE A 420 9.84 25.67 -3.18
CA ILE A 420 9.33 26.71 -4.05
C ILE A 420 8.52 27.76 -3.26
N ALA A 421 7.65 27.32 -2.34
CA ALA A 421 6.86 28.22 -1.50
C ALA A 421 7.73 29.14 -0.63
N LYS A 422 8.81 28.60 -0.07
CA LYS A 422 9.79 29.39 0.71
C LYS A 422 10.49 30.42 -0.15
N GLU A 423 10.96 30.05 -1.35
CA GLU A 423 11.65 30.96 -2.28
C GLU A 423 10.75 32.08 -2.81
N VAL A 424 9.47 31.82 -3.00
CA VAL A 424 8.51 32.78 -3.59
C VAL A 424 7.82 33.63 -2.51
N GLY A 425 7.70 33.15 -1.29
CA GLY A 425 7.11 33.85 -0.15
C GLY A 425 5.57 33.99 -0.19
N VAL A 426 4.88 33.22 -1.04
CA VAL A 426 3.42 33.10 -1.09
C VAL A 426 3.00 31.63 -1.18
N PRO A 427 1.74 31.29 -0.87
CA PRO A 427 1.28 29.92 -1.03
C PRO A 427 1.42 29.41 -2.47
N ILE A 428 1.88 28.20 -2.64
CA ILE A 428 2.15 27.56 -3.94
C ILE A 428 1.40 26.25 -4.04
N LYS A 429 0.71 26.04 -5.17
CA LYS A 429 0.31 24.69 -5.60
C LYS A 429 1.30 24.20 -6.66
N LEU A 430 2.11 23.23 -6.30
CA LEU A 430 2.89 22.44 -7.26
C LEU A 430 2.00 21.33 -7.83
N LEU A 431 1.92 21.23 -9.16
CA LEU A 431 1.20 20.16 -9.84
C LEU A 431 2.06 19.62 -10.99
N TRP A 432 2.37 18.31 -10.92
CA TRP A 432 3.07 17.61 -11.98
C TRP A 432 2.15 17.31 -13.16
N THR A 433 2.70 17.22 -14.35
CA THR A 433 2.00 16.60 -15.49
C THR A 433 2.06 15.09 -15.39
N ARG A 434 1.33 14.37 -16.26
CA ARG A 434 1.47 12.91 -16.37
C ARG A 434 2.87 12.50 -16.81
N GLU A 435 3.48 13.28 -17.69
CA GLU A 435 4.85 13.06 -18.14
C GLU A 435 5.84 13.19 -16.97
N ASP A 436 5.69 14.21 -16.12
CA ASP A 436 6.51 14.36 -14.92
C ASP A 436 6.35 13.18 -13.96
N ASP A 437 5.10 12.76 -13.71
CA ASP A 437 4.75 11.68 -12.80
C ASP A 437 5.32 10.33 -13.26
N MET A 438 5.33 10.08 -14.56
CA MET A 438 5.81 8.83 -15.13
C MET A 438 7.33 8.80 -15.31
N GLN A 439 7.93 9.93 -15.69
CA GLN A 439 9.36 10.02 -15.97
C GLN A 439 10.22 10.30 -14.72
N HIS A 440 9.59 10.67 -13.59
CA HIS A 440 10.26 10.91 -12.31
C HIS A 440 9.64 10.08 -11.19
N ASP A 441 9.31 8.82 -11.47
CA ASP A 441 8.75 7.88 -10.52
C ASP A 441 9.85 7.13 -9.72
N PHE A 442 9.43 6.43 -8.67
CA PHE A 442 10.21 5.42 -7.95
C PHE A 442 9.78 4.05 -8.43
N TYR A 443 10.42 3.56 -9.48
CA TYR A 443 9.95 2.41 -10.24
C TYR A 443 9.97 1.12 -9.43
N ARG A 444 8.96 0.24 -9.63
CA ARG A 444 9.12 -1.16 -9.25
C ARG A 444 10.32 -1.73 -10.01
N PRO A 445 11.31 -2.30 -9.29
CA PRO A 445 12.52 -2.82 -9.93
C PRO A 445 12.25 -3.94 -10.93
N ALA A 446 13.05 -4.02 -11.98
CA ALA A 446 13.15 -5.20 -12.81
C ALA A 446 13.91 -6.32 -12.07
N GLY A 447 13.68 -7.57 -12.47
CA GLY A 447 14.35 -8.72 -11.88
C GLY A 447 14.51 -9.88 -12.84
N TRP A 448 15.60 -10.63 -12.66
CA TRP A 448 15.96 -11.83 -13.43
C TRP A 448 16.15 -13.00 -12.47
N HIS A 449 15.38 -14.07 -12.65
CA HIS A 449 15.51 -15.29 -11.90
C HIS A 449 16.06 -16.39 -12.78
N ASN A 450 17.11 -17.07 -12.34
CA ASN A 450 17.70 -18.20 -13.04
C ASN A 450 17.53 -19.43 -12.17
N PHE A 451 16.55 -20.24 -12.54
CA PHE A 451 16.16 -21.44 -11.79
C PHE A 451 16.80 -22.72 -12.32
N VAL A 452 17.11 -23.62 -11.40
CA VAL A 452 17.31 -25.04 -11.67
C VAL A 452 16.46 -25.81 -10.66
N GLY A 453 15.62 -26.74 -11.13
CA GLY A 453 14.77 -27.56 -10.27
C GLY A 453 14.84 -29.02 -10.66
N GLY A 454 14.85 -29.92 -9.66
CA GLY A 454 14.88 -31.36 -9.83
C GLY A 454 13.63 -32.02 -9.25
N VAL A 455 13.02 -32.94 -10.01
CA VAL A 455 11.98 -33.84 -9.52
C VAL A 455 12.51 -35.28 -9.46
N ASP A 456 12.19 -36.00 -8.40
CA ASP A 456 12.59 -37.40 -8.21
C ASP A 456 11.71 -38.37 -9.01
N THR A 457 11.99 -39.66 -8.89
CA THR A 457 11.25 -40.73 -9.58
C THR A 457 9.79 -40.84 -9.17
N SER A 458 9.42 -40.33 -7.99
CA SER A 458 8.02 -40.23 -7.51
C SER A 458 7.30 -38.98 -8.03
N GLY A 459 8.01 -38.10 -8.74
CA GLY A 459 7.53 -36.82 -9.20
C GLY A 459 7.44 -35.76 -8.11
N LYS A 460 8.18 -35.94 -7.00
CA LYS A 460 8.28 -34.92 -5.93
C LYS A 460 9.42 -33.96 -6.22
N LEU A 461 9.21 -32.68 -5.92
CA LEU A 461 10.25 -31.65 -6.02
C LEU A 461 11.34 -31.90 -4.96
N SER A 462 12.54 -32.30 -5.39
CA SER A 462 13.64 -32.75 -4.53
C SER A 462 14.76 -31.75 -4.41
N ALA A 463 14.93 -30.86 -5.40
CA ALA A 463 15.98 -29.85 -5.41
C ALA A 463 15.52 -28.56 -6.08
N TRP A 464 16.01 -27.44 -5.54
CA TRP A 464 15.73 -26.09 -6.07
C TRP A 464 16.95 -25.20 -5.93
N GLN A 465 17.28 -24.52 -7.01
CA GLN A 465 18.27 -23.47 -7.02
C GLN A 465 17.70 -22.23 -7.71
N ASN A 466 17.94 -21.05 -7.15
CA ASN A 466 17.61 -19.78 -7.78
C ASN A 466 18.78 -18.81 -7.64
N HIS A 467 19.32 -18.32 -8.77
CA HIS A 467 20.21 -17.18 -8.80
C HIS A 467 19.42 -15.96 -9.24
N PHE A 468 19.12 -15.09 -8.31
CA PHE A 468 18.35 -13.87 -8.51
C PHE A 468 19.29 -12.70 -8.80
N VAL A 469 19.06 -11.99 -9.89
CA VAL A 469 19.79 -10.77 -10.27
C VAL A 469 18.83 -9.60 -10.24
N SER A 470 19.19 -8.51 -9.56
CA SER A 470 18.39 -7.29 -9.48
C SER A 470 19.30 -6.09 -9.18
N PHE A 471 18.78 -5.06 -8.55
CA PHE A 471 19.47 -3.80 -8.32
C PHE A 471 19.88 -3.63 -6.87
N GLY A 472 21.01 -2.95 -6.66
CA GLY A 472 21.55 -2.67 -5.34
C GLY A 472 22.98 -2.21 -5.38
N GLU A 473 23.59 -2.10 -4.21
CA GLU A 473 24.98 -1.72 -4.05
C GLU A 473 25.65 -2.57 -2.97
N GLY A 474 26.82 -3.11 -3.25
CA GLY A 474 27.52 -4.05 -2.38
C GLY A 474 26.63 -5.27 -2.06
N ASN A 475 26.32 -5.46 -0.78
CA ASN A 475 25.45 -6.54 -0.29
C ASN A 475 24.00 -6.10 -0.03
N THR A 476 23.61 -4.89 -0.41
CA THR A 476 22.30 -4.32 -0.10
C THR A 476 21.46 -4.19 -1.37
N PHE A 477 20.26 -4.74 -1.35
CA PHE A 477 19.29 -4.50 -2.40
C PHE A 477 18.77 -3.06 -2.37
N ALA A 478 18.52 -2.50 -3.54
CA ALA A 478 17.74 -1.27 -3.67
C ALA A 478 16.31 -1.48 -3.13
N SER A 479 15.61 -0.38 -2.89
CA SER A 479 14.23 -0.44 -2.38
C SER A 479 13.36 -1.34 -3.25
N SER A 480 12.70 -2.32 -2.63
CA SER A 480 11.81 -3.31 -3.27
C SER A 480 12.46 -4.21 -4.34
N ALA A 481 13.80 -4.17 -4.48
CA ALA A 481 14.55 -4.98 -5.45
C ALA A 481 15.00 -6.35 -4.92
N GLY A 482 14.76 -6.63 -3.63
CA GLY A 482 15.27 -7.81 -2.96
C GLY A 482 14.25 -8.91 -2.76
N LEU A 483 14.77 -10.06 -2.33
CA LEU A 483 14.00 -11.18 -1.79
C LEU A 483 14.68 -11.71 -0.52
N GLY A 484 13.91 -12.41 0.32
CA GLY A 484 14.37 -12.88 1.61
C GLY A 484 14.83 -14.35 1.60
N ALA A 485 15.65 -14.73 2.59
CA ALA A 485 16.11 -16.12 2.76
C ALA A 485 14.96 -17.11 3.03
N ALA A 486 13.82 -16.63 3.52
CA ALA A 486 12.62 -17.44 3.78
C ALA A 486 11.62 -17.45 2.61
N GLU A 487 12.01 -16.91 1.43
CA GLU A 487 11.12 -16.85 0.26
C GLU A 487 10.67 -18.25 -0.16
N PHE A 488 9.37 -18.39 -0.43
CA PHE A 488 8.83 -19.68 -0.88
C PHE A 488 9.53 -20.14 -2.18
N PRO A 489 9.93 -21.42 -2.30
CA PRO A 489 9.57 -22.60 -1.49
C PRO A 489 10.62 -23.04 -0.44
N ALA A 490 11.42 -22.15 0.12
CA ALA A 490 12.58 -22.47 0.97
C ALA A 490 12.36 -23.59 1.96
N LYS A 491 11.36 -23.53 2.85
CA LYS A 491 11.14 -24.55 3.89
C LYS A 491 10.36 -25.80 3.44
N PHE A 492 10.02 -25.88 2.18
CA PHE A 492 9.22 -26.98 1.63
C PHE A 492 10.05 -27.96 0.79
N ILE A 493 11.32 -27.67 0.57
CA ILE A 493 12.24 -28.48 -0.24
C ILE A 493 13.50 -28.75 0.58
N PRO A 494 13.93 -30.02 0.72
CA PRO A 494 15.07 -30.37 1.57
C PRO A 494 16.42 -29.89 1.00
N ASN A 495 16.55 -29.79 -0.32
CA ASN A 495 17.77 -29.32 -0.99
C ASN A 495 17.46 -28.01 -1.71
N PHE A 496 17.77 -26.90 -1.06
CA PHE A 496 17.39 -25.55 -1.50
C PHE A 496 18.60 -24.63 -1.53
N ALA A 497 18.82 -23.93 -2.64
CA ALA A 497 19.83 -22.87 -2.73
C ALA A 497 19.21 -21.59 -3.30
N LEU A 498 19.46 -20.49 -2.63
CA LEU A 498 19.08 -19.14 -3.04
C LEU A 498 20.28 -18.23 -2.98
N GLY A 499 20.66 -17.72 -4.13
CA GLY A 499 21.74 -16.74 -4.26
C GLY A 499 21.30 -15.48 -4.96
N SER A 500 22.01 -14.40 -4.76
CA SER A 500 21.73 -13.13 -5.41
C SER A 500 22.98 -12.42 -5.93
N SER A 501 22.78 -11.64 -6.99
CA SER A 501 23.73 -10.64 -7.48
C SER A 501 23.00 -9.32 -7.70
N VAL A 502 23.69 -8.20 -7.48
CA VAL A 502 23.13 -6.87 -7.65
C VAL A 502 23.97 -6.02 -8.59
N MET A 503 23.28 -5.07 -9.24
CA MET A 503 23.91 -4.07 -10.11
C MET A 503 23.40 -2.67 -9.76
N PRO A 504 24.22 -1.61 -9.93
CA PRO A 504 23.80 -0.26 -9.61
C PRO A 504 22.76 0.26 -10.61
N SER A 505 21.91 1.20 -10.16
CA SER A 505 20.92 1.88 -10.99
C SER A 505 21.01 3.38 -10.84
N GLY A 506 20.85 4.09 -11.95
CA GLY A 506 20.71 5.55 -11.98
C GLY A 506 19.29 6.06 -11.82
N VAL A 507 18.28 5.18 -11.78
CA VAL A 507 16.90 5.56 -11.54
C VAL A 507 16.47 5.10 -10.15
N PRO A 508 15.66 5.89 -9.41
CA PRO A 508 15.19 5.52 -8.10
C PRO A 508 14.18 4.37 -8.17
N MET A 509 14.14 3.57 -7.13
CA MET A 509 13.25 2.41 -7.00
C MET A 509 12.39 2.52 -5.75
N GLY A 510 11.19 2.00 -5.82
CA GLY A 510 10.23 2.04 -4.73
C GLY A 510 9.18 0.93 -4.76
N PRO A 511 8.36 0.89 -3.70
CA PRO A 511 7.36 -0.15 -3.52
C PRO A 511 6.12 0.12 -4.39
N LEU A 512 5.93 -0.68 -5.44
CA LEU A 512 4.65 -0.78 -6.13
C LEU A 512 3.81 -1.88 -5.47
N ARG A 513 2.51 -1.70 -5.38
CA ARG A 513 1.52 -2.61 -4.77
C ARG A 513 1.97 -4.08 -4.76
N ALA A 514 2.02 -4.70 -3.58
CA ALA A 514 2.67 -5.99 -3.29
C ALA A 514 4.18 -6.00 -3.62
N PRO A 515 4.98 -5.10 -3.00
CA PRO A 515 6.39 -4.92 -3.34
C PRO A 515 7.20 -6.22 -3.29
N GLY A 516 8.05 -6.44 -4.28
CA GLY A 516 8.79 -7.69 -4.47
C GLY A 516 7.88 -8.84 -4.92
N SER A 517 6.84 -9.14 -4.15
CA SER A 517 5.92 -10.26 -4.38
C SER A 517 5.27 -10.25 -5.77
N ASN A 518 4.95 -9.09 -6.32
CA ASN A 518 4.33 -8.94 -7.64
C ASN A 518 5.21 -9.44 -8.81
N GLY A 519 6.54 -9.42 -8.66
CA GLY A 519 7.48 -10.00 -9.63
C GLY A 519 7.91 -11.42 -9.26
N ILE A 520 8.25 -11.64 -7.98
CA ILE A 520 8.75 -12.93 -7.47
C ILE A 520 7.72 -14.05 -7.67
N ALA A 521 6.44 -13.78 -7.39
CA ALA A 521 5.37 -14.76 -7.56
C ALA A 521 5.24 -15.23 -9.03
N PHE A 522 5.36 -14.31 -9.99
CA PHE A 522 5.36 -14.67 -11.41
C PHE A 522 6.42 -15.70 -11.72
N ALA A 523 7.68 -15.44 -11.36
CA ALA A 523 8.79 -16.33 -11.66
C ALA A 523 8.67 -17.67 -10.92
N THR A 524 8.47 -17.63 -9.60
CA THR A 524 8.44 -18.81 -8.73
C THR A 524 7.26 -19.74 -9.06
N GLN A 525 6.05 -19.22 -9.16
CA GLN A 525 4.84 -20.02 -9.38
C GLN A 525 4.75 -20.56 -10.82
N SER A 526 5.28 -19.82 -11.79
CA SER A 526 5.38 -20.32 -13.18
C SER A 526 6.40 -21.44 -13.29
N PHE A 527 7.56 -21.33 -12.62
CA PHE A 527 8.56 -22.41 -12.63
C PHE A 527 8.07 -23.67 -11.88
N ILE A 528 7.34 -23.52 -10.78
CA ILE A 528 6.69 -24.65 -10.10
C ILE A 528 5.68 -25.35 -11.02
N ASP A 529 4.94 -24.60 -11.83
CA ASP A 529 4.02 -25.18 -12.81
C ASP A 529 4.77 -25.95 -13.92
N GLU A 530 5.93 -25.46 -14.37
CA GLU A 530 6.79 -26.19 -15.31
C GLU A 530 7.26 -27.53 -14.71
N LEU A 531 7.66 -27.51 -13.43
CA LEU A 531 8.09 -28.71 -12.71
C LEU A 531 6.96 -29.72 -12.51
N ALA A 532 5.74 -29.26 -12.26
CA ALA A 532 4.56 -30.12 -12.19
C ALA A 532 4.32 -30.87 -13.50
N HIS A 533 4.39 -30.15 -14.63
CA HIS A 533 4.28 -30.78 -15.96
C HIS A 533 5.44 -31.70 -16.27
N ALA A 534 6.67 -31.38 -15.87
CA ALA A 534 7.82 -32.27 -16.01
C ALA A 534 7.64 -33.55 -15.19
N ALA A 535 7.04 -33.46 -14.02
CA ALA A 535 6.66 -34.59 -13.18
C ALA A 535 5.45 -35.39 -13.71
N ASN A 536 4.81 -34.93 -14.78
CA ASN A 536 3.53 -35.46 -15.30
C ASN A 536 2.42 -35.47 -14.23
N LYS A 537 2.38 -34.44 -13.38
CA LYS A 537 1.38 -34.23 -12.32
C LYS A 537 0.46 -33.08 -12.63
N ASP A 538 -0.76 -33.16 -12.10
CA ASP A 538 -1.69 -32.03 -12.09
C ASP A 538 -1.08 -30.85 -11.32
N PRO A 539 -1.05 -29.63 -11.88
CA PRO A 539 -0.41 -28.48 -11.24
C PRO A 539 -1.00 -28.07 -9.88
N LEU A 540 -2.31 -28.22 -9.68
CA LEU A 540 -2.95 -27.93 -8.39
C LEU A 540 -2.51 -28.98 -7.35
N GLN A 541 -2.58 -30.26 -7.71
CA GLN A 541 -2.16 -31.35 -6.82
C GLN A 541 -0.68 -31.28 -6.48
N PHE A 542 0.18 -30.95 -7.46
CA PHE A 542 1.62 -30.76 -7.23
C PHE A 542 1.92 -29.66 -6.20
N LYS A 543 1.19 -28.53 -6.27
CA LYS A 543 1.30 -27.44 -5.28
C LYS A 543 0.78 -27.88 -3.90
N MET A 544 -0.32 -28.65 -3.85
CA MET A 544 -0.85 -29.22 -2.61
C MET A 544 0.15 -30.18 -1.94
N ASP A 545 0.77 -31.06 -2.72
CA ASP A 545 1.79 -32.00 -2.25
C ASP A 545 3.04 -31.26 -1.73
N LEU A 546 3.49 -30.23 -2.46
CA LEU A 546 4.63 -29.40 -2.05
C LEU A 546 4.38 -28.73 -0.70
N LEU A 547 3.19 -28.13 -0.51
CA LEU A 547 2.82 -27.47 0.74
C LEU A 547 2.71 -28.44 1.93
N ALA A 548 2.37 -29.68 1.69
CA ALA A 548 2.35 -30.72 2.71
C ALA A 548 3.75 -31.19 3.17
N SER A 549 4.81 -30.85 2.41
CA SER A 549 6.17 -31.30 2.66
C SER A 549 7.02 -30.35 3.51
N ALA A 550 6.40 -29.44 4.26
CA ALA A 550 7.10 -28.47 5.09
C ALA A 550 8.11 -29.13 6.03
N GLN A 551 9.35 -28.63 6.03
CA GLN A 551 10.37 -29.06 6.97
C GLN A 551 10.08 -28.47 8.36
N PRO A 552 10.37 -29.20 9.46
CA PRO A 552 10.25 -28.66 10.81
C PRO A 552 11.09 -27.38 10.96
N GLU A 553 10.46 -26.32 11.40
CA GLU A 553 11.20 -25.13 11.80
C GLU A 553 11.64 -25.28 13.27
N PRO A 554 12.83 -24.74 13.65
CA PRO A 554 13.16 -24.56 15.06
C PRO A 554 12.04 -23.79 15.75
N ALA A 555 11.65 -24.22 16.94
CA ALA A 555 10.68 -23.47 17.74
C ALA A 555 11.11 -21.99 17.81
N PRO A 556 10.20 -21.04 17.56
CA PRO A 556 10.55 -19.63 17.70
C PRO A 556 11.09 -19.39 19.11
N ALA A 557 12.18 -18.62 19.21
CA ALA A 557 12.74 -18.24 20.51
C ALA A 557 11.59 -17.64 21.35
N PRO A 558 11.56 -17.90 22.67
CA PRO A 558 10.53 -17.33 23.54
C PRO A 558 10.47 -15.82 23.30
N ALA A 559 9.31 -15.33 22.93
CA ALA A 559 9.10 -13.90 22.78
C ALA A 559 9.36 -13.27 24.14
N GLY A 560 10.33 -12.36 24.23
CA GLY A 560 10.42 -11.45 25.37
C GLY A 560 9.08 -10.72 25.54
N ASN A 561 8.93 -9.81 26.48
CA ASN A 561 7.71 -9.08 26.81
C ASN A 561 7.06 -8.26 25.64
N GLY A 562 7.35 -8.60 24.39
CA GLY A 562 6.76 -8.01 23.18
C GLY A 562 5.43 -8.65 22.79
N PRO A 563 4.65 -8.00 21.91
CA PRO A 563 3.43 -8.59 21.38
C PRO A 563 3.74 -9.90 20.64
N PRO A 564 2.83 -10.90 20.64
CA PRO A 564 3.03 -12.18 19.98
C PRO A 564 3.45 -11.97 18.52
N GLN A 565 4.56 -12.58 18.11
CA GLN A 565 4.95 -12.56 16.71
C GLN A 565 3.86 -13.26 15.89
N GLN A 566 3.45 -12.62 14.80
CA GLN A 566 2.50 -13.24 13.88
C GLN A 566 3.16 -14.49 13.27
N PRO A 567 2.45 -15.61 13.17
CA PRO A 567 3.01 -16.80 12.55
C PRO A 567 3.47 -16.51 11.13
N GLY A 568 4.59 -17.09 10.73
CA GLY A 568 5.09 -17.05 9.36
C GLY A 568 4.14 -17.76 8.40
N PHE A 569 4.62 -18.04 7.19
CA PHE A 569 3.84 -18.76 6.19
C PHE A 569 3.46 -20.17 6.67
N ASP A 570 2.15 -20.45 6.70
CA ASP A 570 1.55 -21.73 7.09
C ASP A 570 1.08 -22.47 5.83
N GLY A 571 1.68 -23.64 5.56
CA GLY A 571 1.35 -24.47 4.40
C GLY A 571 -0.07 -25.02 4.44
N GLU A 572 -0.61 -25.38 5.61
CA GLU A 572 -1.96 -25.93 5.73
C GLU A 572 -3.04 -24.87 5.47
N ARG A 573 -2.84 -23.64 5.95
CA ARG A 573 -3.73 -22.53 5.60
C ARG A 573 -3.77 -22.33 4.09
N MET A 574 -2.60 -22.31 3.43
CA MET A 574 -2.52 -22.14 1.98
C MET A 574 -3.14 -23.32 1.23
N ARG A 575 -2.96 -24.56 1.70
CA ARG A 575 -3.64 -25.73 1.13
C ARG A 575 -5.16 -25.58 1.18
N GLY A 576 -5.67 -25.08 2.30
CA GLY A 576 -7.10 -24.79 2.44
C GLY A 576 -7.62 -23.76 1.45
N VAL A 577 -6.84 -22.73 1.15
CA VAL A 577 -7.17 -21.71 0.15
C VAL A 577 -7.10 -22.27 -1.28
N LEU A 578 -6.05 -23.07 -1.58
CA LEU A 578 -5.90 -23.76 -2.87
C LEU A 578 -7.02 -24.76 -3.15
N ALA A 579 -7.40 -25.56 -2.16
CA ALA A 579 -8.51 -26.51 -2.31
C ALA A 579 -9.81 -25.78 -2.66
N MET A 580 -10.10 -24.70 -1.95
CA MET A 580 -11.32 -23.91 -2.18
C MET A 580 -11.32 -23.24 -3.56
N VAL A 581 -10.20 -22.66 -4.03
CA VAL A 581 -10.17 -22.04 -5.36
C VAL A 581 -10.31 -23.07 -6.47
N GLY A 582 -9.73 -24.27 -6.31
CA GLY A 582 -9.90 -25.39 -7.22
C GLY A 582 -11.36 -25.82 -7.34
N GLU A 583 -12.05 -25.97 -6.19
CA GLU A 583 -13.49 -26.28 -6.12
C GLU A 583 -14.32 -25.20 -6.82
N LYS A 584 -14.14 -23.91 -6.46
CA LYS A 584 -14.93 -22.81 -7.02
C LYS A 584 -14.73 -22.62 -8.51
N ALA A 585 -13.53 -22.85 -9.02
CA ALA A 585 -13.23 -22.78 -10.45
C ALA A 585 -13.69 -24.02 -11.23
N GLY A 586 -14.01 -25.13 -10.57
CA GLY A 586 -14.23 -26.42 -11.23
C GLY A 586 -12.95 -26.89 -11.91
N TRP A 587 -11.82 -26.90 -11.18
CA TRP A 587 -10.52 -27.34 -11.67
C TRP A 587 -10.60 -28.77 -12.25
N GLY A 588 -9.94 -29.02 -13.38
CA GLY A 588 -9.98 -30.30 -14.06
C GLY A 588 -11.12 -30.48 -15.07
N LYS A 589 -12.04 -29.53 -15.21
CA LYS A 589 -13.08 -29.55 -16.25
C LYS A 589 -12.47 -29.53 -17.65
N LYS A 590 -13.06 -30.27 -18.59
CA LYS A 590 -12.65 -30.24 -20.00
C LYS A 590 -12.97 -28.88 -20.63
N LEU A 591 -12.00 -28.30 -21.28
CA LEU A 591 -12.12 -27.03 -22.00
C LEU A 591 -11.92 -27.24 -23.52
N PRO A 592 -12.47 -26.37 -24.35
CA PRO A 592 -12.22 -26.37 -25.79
C PRO A 592 -10.73 -26.18 -26.11
N LYS A 593 -10.28 -26.68 -27.26
CA LYS A 593 -8.91 -26.47 -27.76
C LYS A 593 -8.61 -24.98 -27.88
N GLY A 594 -7.44 -24.57 -27.39
CA GLY A 594 -7.06 -23.18 -27.29
C GLY A 594 -7.55 -22.48 -26.04
N SER A 595 -8.21 -23.19 -25.11
CA SER A 595 -8.60 -22.69 -23.80
C SER A 595 -7.88 -23.48 -22.71
N GLY A 596 -7.54 -22.80 -21.62
CA GLY A 596 -6.82 -23.42 -20.49
C GLY A 596 -7.16 -22.74 -19.17
N MET A 597 -6.86 -23.47 -18.07
CA MET A 597 -6.86 -22.93 -16.72
C MET A 597 -5.46 -22.97 -16.17
N GLY A 598 -5.08 -21.94 -15.40
CA GLY A 598 -3.85 -21.91 -14.64
C GLY A 598 -4.13 -21.53 -13.21
N VAL A 599 -3.38 -22.15 -12.28
CA VAL A 599 -3.49 -21.90 -10.84
C VAL A 599 -2.17 -21.43 -10.27
N ALA A 600 -2.26 -20.46 -9.36
CA ALA A 600 -1.11 -20.02 -8.55
C ALA A 600 -1.57 -19.56 -7.18
N PHE A 601 -0.62 -19.49 -6.26
CA PHE A 601 -0.85 -18.95 -4.93
C PHE A 601 0.32 -18.07 -4.50
N HIS A 602 0.06 -17.19 -3.54
CA HIS A 602 1.13 -16.45 -2.87
C HIS A 602 0.73 -16.07 -1.45
N PHE A 603 1.72 -16.04 -0.58
CA PHE A 603 1.61 -15.48 0.77
C PHE A 603 2.39 -14.18 0.82
N SER A 604 1.70 -13.08 1.04
CA SER A 604 2.34 -11.79 1.25
C SER A 604 1.50 -10.92 2.17
N HIS A 605 2.14 -9.99 2.86
CA HIS A 605 1.41 -9.03 3.72
C HIS A 605 0.47 -9.72 4.72
N ARG A 606 0.84 -10.93 5.18
CA ARG A 606 0.08 -11.82 6.09
C ARG A 606 -1.23 -12.38 5.51
N GLY A 607 -1.52 -12.15 4.24
CA GLY A 607 -2.66 -12.69 3.53
C GLY A 607 -2.28 -13.91 2.69
N TYR A 608 -3.15 -14.91 2.68
CA TYR A 608 -3.02 -16.14 1.88
C TYR A 608 -3.96 -16.02 0.69
N PHE A 609 -3.44 -16.01 -0.52
CA PHE A 609 -4.27 -15.94 -1.72
C PHE A 609 -3.89 -17.03 -2.72
N ALA A 610 -4.92 -17.65 -3.30
CA ALA A 610 -4.78 -18.53 -4.46
C ALA A 610 -5.79 -18.10 -5.52
N GLU A 611 -5.38 -18.19 -6.78
CA GLU A 611 -6.18 -17.76 -7.91
C GLU A 611 -6.12 -18.77 -9.04
N VAL A 612 -7.28 -18.93 -9.69
CA VAL A 612 -7.41 -19.67 -10.94
C VAL A 612 -7.84 -18.70 -12.02
N VAL A 613 -7.11 -18.69 -13.12
CA VAL A 613 -7.45 -17.94 -14.33
C VAL A 613 -7.88 -18.90 -15.41
N GLN A 614 -9.03 -18.66 -16.03
CA GLN A 614 -9.43 -19.30 -17.29
C GLN A 614 -9.17 -18.33 -18.43
N ALA A 615 -8.42 -18.77 -19.44
CA ALA A 615 -8.09 -17.98 -20.61
C ALA A 615 -8.28 -18.79 -21.89
N SER A 616 -8.50 -18.09 -22.99
CA SER A 616 -8.49 -18.65 -24.34
C SER A 616 -7.52 -17.87 -25.23
N VAL A 617 -6.84 -18.58 -26.12
CA VAL A 617 -5.92 -18.01 -27.11
C VAL A 617 -6.30 -18.51 -28.47
N SER A 618 -6.59 -17.61 -29.41
CA SER A 618 -6.86 -17.99 -30.76
C SER A 618 -5.60 -18.51 -31.47
N LYS A 619 -5.73 -19.24 -32.58
CA LYS A 619 -4.57 -19.68 -33.37
C LYS A 619 -3.68 -18.52 -33.82
N LEU A 620 -4.25 -17.32 -33.98
CA LEU A 620 -3.53 -16.11 -34.35
C LEU A 620 -2.85 -15.42 -33.13
N GLY A 621 -2.88 -16.02 -31.93
CA GLY A 621 -2.26 -15.49 -30.73
C GLY A 621 -3.08 -14.45 -29.98
N LYS A 622 -4.37 -14.23 -30.33
CA LYS A 622 -5.21 -13.28 -29.59
C LYS A 622 -5.65 -13.90 -28.27
N LEU A 623 -5.17 -13.35 -27.18
CA LEU A 623 -5.53 -13.72 -25.82
C LEU A 623 -6.88 -13.11 -25.41
N LYS A 624 -7.69 -13.89 -24.70
CA LYS A 624 -8.88 -13.46 -23.97
C LYS A 624 -8.88 -14.10 -22.59
N ILE A 625 -8.99 -13.30 -21.56
CA ILE A 625 -9.15 -13.77 -20.17
C ILE A 625 -10.66 -13.92 -19.94
N GLU A 626 -11.11 -15.13 -19.69
CA GLU A 626 -12.54 -15.45 -19.60
C GLU A 626 -13.08 -15.17 -18.19
N LYS A 627 -12.33 -15.57 -17.15
CA LYS A 627 -12.74 -15.39 -15.76
C LYS A 627 -11.55 -15.62 -14.81
N VAL A 628 -11.61 -14.97 -13.65
CA VAL A 628 -10.71 -15.19 -12.53
C VAL A 628 -11.52 -15.59 -11.30
N TRP A 629 -11.09 -16.62 -10.59
CA TRP A 629 -11.54 -16.99 -9.25
C TRP A 629 -10.42 -16.68 -8.28
N ALA A 630 -10.71 -15.86 -7.27
CA ALA A 630 -9.78 -15.49 -6.23
C ALA A 630 -10.29 -15.94 -4.87
N VAL A 631 -9.49 -16.70 -4.14
CA VAL A 631 -9.80 -17.12 -2.78
C VAL A 631 -8.73 -16.62 -1.84
N GLY A 632 -9.14 -15.94 -0.75
CA GLY A 632 -8.24 -15.44 0.28
C GLY A 632 -8.57 -15.92 1.68
N ASP A 633 -7.54 -16.14 2.51
CA ASP A 633 -7.65 -16.23 3.96
C ASP A 633 -6.95 -15.02 4.57
N ILE A 634 -7.75 -14.14 5.17
CA ILE A 634 -7.30 -12.93 5.87
C ILE A 634 -7.74 -12.95 7.35
N GLY A 635 -8.06 -14.11 7.89
CA GLY A 635 -8.42 -14.33 9.28
C GLY A 635 -9.91 -14.52 9.56
N SER A 636 -10.31 -14.23 10.80
CA SER A 636 -11.63 -14.57 11.33
C SER A 636 -12.76 -13.69 10.77
N ASP A 637 -12.48 -12.40 10.53
CA ASP A 637 -13.50 -11.43 10.23
C ASP A 637 -13.18 -10.59 9.01
N ILE A 638 -14.14 -10.44 8.12
CA ILE A 638 -14.11 -9.52 6.99
C ILE A 638 -14.85 -8.27 7.44
N ILE A 639 -14.14 -7.25 7.87
CA ILE A 639 -14.71 -6.07 8.54
C ILE A 639 -15.75 -5.38 7.64
N ASN A 640 -15.38 -5.10 6.39
CA ASN A 640 -16.29 -4.56 5.38
C ASN A 640 -16.22 -5.40 4.10
N PRO A 641 -17.14 -6.36 3.89
CA PRO A 641 -17.15 -7.21 2.70
C PRO A 641 -17.15 -6.45 1.37
N SER A 642 -17.86 -5.33 1.28
CA SER A 642 -17.88 -4.50 0.07
C SER A 642 -16.50 -3.94 -0.26
N GLY A 643 -15.79 -3.38 0.75
CA GLY A 643 -14.42 -2.89 0.59
C GLY A 643 -13.44 -4.03 0.28
N ALA A 644 -13.60 -5.18 0.93
CA ALA A 644 -12.76 -6.35 0.74
C ALA A 644 -12.81 -6.87 -0.70
N GLU A 645 -14.02 -7.06 -1.24
CA GLU A 645 -14.19 -7.49 -2.63
C GLU A 645 -13.58 -6.49 -3.62
N ASN A 646 -13.80 -5.18 -3.40
CA ASN A 646 -13.21 -4.13 -4.25
C ASN A 646 -11.68 -4.18 -4.25
N GLN A 647 -11.05 -4.46 -3.10
CA GLN A 647 -9.60 -4.56 -3.01
C GLN A 647 -9.06 -5.79 -3.77
N VAL A 648 -9.72 -6.95 -3.67
CA VAL A 648 -9.34 -8.14 -4.42
C VAL A 648 -9.52 -7.92 -5.92
N GLN A 649 -10.68 -7.43 -6.36
CA GLN A 649 -10.95 -7.15 -7.76
C GLN A 649 -9.94 -6.14 -8.35
N GLY A 650 -9.64 -5.07 -7.60
CA GLY A 650 -8.66 -4.08 -8.01
C GLY A 650 -7.24 -4.66 -8.09
N ALA A 651 -6.86 -5.56 -7.18
CA ALA A 651 -5.56 -6.23 -7.19
C ALA A 651 -5.40 -7.18 -8.38
N VAL A 652 -6.43 -7.95 -8.68
CA VAL A 652 -6.46 -8.86 -9.85
C VAL A 652 -6.36 -8.08 -11.16
N LEU A 653 -7.13 -6.99 -11.32
CA LEU A 653 -7.08 -6.15 -12.53
C LEU A 653 -5.72 -5.47 -12.69
N ASP A 654 -5.12 -5.01 -11.59
CA ASP A 654 -3.78 -4.42 -11.57
C ASP A 654 -2.73 -5.45 -12.02
N GLY A 655 -2.72 -6.66 -11.43
CA GLY A 655 -1.81 -7.73 -11.83
C GLY A 655 -1.98 -8.16 -13.31
N ILE A 656 -3.22 -8.21 -13.81
CA ILE A 656 -3.49 -8.47 -15.24
C ILE A 656 -2.89 -7.35 -16.10
N ALA A 657 -3.07 -6.08 -15.72
CA ALA A 657 -2.52 -4.95 -16.48
C ALA A 657 -0.99 -5.00 -16.52
N GLN A 658 -0.35 -5.30 -15.38
CA GLN A 658 1.10 -5.51 -15.31
C GLN A 658 1.58 -6.64 -16.24
N ALA A 659 0.88 -7.77 -16.24
CA ALA A 659 1.21 -8.90 -17.11
C ALA A 659 1.04 -8.57 -18.59
N LEU A 660 -0.03 -7.87 -18.97
CA LEU A 660 -0.38 -7.64 -20.37
C LEU A 660 0.57 -6.67 -21.08
N GLY A 661 0.90 -5.52 -20.48
CA GLY A 661 1.59 -4.50 -21.25
C GLY A 661 2.33 -3.41 -20.50
N GLN A 662 2.34 -3.43 -19.16
CA GLN A 662 3.02 -2.39 -18.41
C GLN A 662 4.53 -2.63 -18.35
N GLU A 663 5.27 -1.66 -18.82
CA GLU A 663 6.73 -1.67 -18.81
C GLU A 663 7.27 -0.24 -18.83
N ILE A 664 8.32 -0.01 -18.07
CA ILE A 664 9.17 1.16 -18.17
C ILE A 664 10.52 0.71 -18.73
N THR A 665 10.98 1.36 -19.80
CA THR A 665 12.30 1.18 -20.37
C THR A 665 13.16 2.41 -20.15
N ILE A 666 14.44 2.16 -19.91
CA ILE A 666 15.46 3.21 -19.73
C ILE A 666 16.30 3.29 -21.01
N ALA A 667 16.54 4.49 -21.51
CA ALA A 667 17.46 4.77 -22.59
C ALA A 667 18.26 6.04 -22.26
N ASN A 668 19.56 6.01 -22.48
CA ASN A 668 20.45 7.14 -22.17
C ASN A 668 20.24 7.70 -20.76
N GLY A 669 20.05 6.83 -19.77
CA GLY A 669 19.86 7.17 -18.36
C GLY A 669 18.51 7.78 -17.97
N HIS A 670 17.56 7.86 -18.89
CA HIS A 670 16.21 8.41 -18.60
C HIS A 670 15.09 7.45 -19.02
N THR A 671 13.92 7.66 -18.44
CA THR A 671 12.72 6.88 -18.72
C THR A 671 12.13 7.25 -20.09
N VAL A 672 11.81 6.24 -20.90
CA VAL A 672 11.27 6.42 -22.25
C VAL A 672 9.76 6.69 -22.20
N GLN A 673 9.00 5.86 -21.49
CA GLN A 673 7.55 6.00 -21.41
C GLN A 673 7.18 7.29 -20.69
N SER A 674 6.17 7.97 -21.21
CA SER A 674 5.79 9.30 -20.74
C SER A 674 4.32 9.44 -20.38
N ASN A 675 3.43 8.65 -20.99
CA ASN A 675 1.99 8.78 -20.77
C ASN A 675 1.26 7.48 -21.10
N PHE A 676 -0.07 7.45 -20.99
CA PHE A 676 -0.93 6.27 -21.21
C PHE A 676 -1.05 5.85 -22.67
N HIS A 677 -0.39 6.51 -23.63
CA HIS A 677 -0.27 6.05 -25.01
C HIS A 677 0.87 5.04 -25.20
N ASP A 678 1.91 5.11 -24.34
CA ASP A 678 3.10 4.24 -24.37
C ASP A 678 3.27 3.40 -23.08
N PHE A 679 2.50 3.68 -22.03
CA PHE A 679 2.32 2.87 -20.84
C PHE A 679 0.85 2.45 -20.72
N LEU A 680 0.54 1.24 -21.17
CA LEU A 680 -0.84 0.82 -21.39
C LEU A 680 -1.55 0.44 -20.10
N LEU A 681 -2.63 1.16 -19.78
CA LEU A 681 -3.57 0.80 -18.73
C LEU A 681 -4.66 -0.12 -19.25
N LEU A 682 -5.14 -1.04 -18.42
CA LEU A 682 -6.33 -1.84 -18.70
C LEU A 682 -7.54 -0.91 -18.83
N ARG A 683 -8.30 -1.03 -19.94
CA ARG A 683 -9.49 -0.23 -20.17
C ARG A 683 -10.72 -0.92 -19.59
N HIS A 684 -11.76 -0.16 -19.23
CA HIS A 684 -13.02 -0.69 -18.68
C HIS A 684 -13.61 -1.82 -19.54
N ALA A 685 -13.58 -1.68 -20.86
CA ALA A 685 -14.06 -2.71 -21.78
C ALA A 685 -13.23 -4.01 -21.78
N GLN A 686 -12.06 -4.01 -21.17
CA GLN A 686 -11.17 -5.17 -21.02
C GLN A 686 -11.26 -5.79 -19.62
N ALA A 687 -12.09 -5.21 -18.73
CA ALA A 687 -12.29 -5.76 -17.40
C ALA A 687 -12.85 -7.19 -17.49
N VAL A 688 -12.31 -8.06 -16.66
CA VAL A 688 -12.67 -9.49 -16.65
C VAL A 688 -13.62 -9.79 -15.48
N PRO A 689 -14.50 -10.80 -15.60
CA PRO A 689 -15.28 -11.27 -14.46
C PRO A 689 -14.36 -11.84 -13.38
N ILE A 690 -14.50 -11.35 -12.16
CA ILE A 690 -13.71 -11.79 -10.99
C ILE A 690 -14.69 -12.27 -9.91
N GLU A 691 -14.55 -13.53 -9.51
CA GLU A 691 -15.33 -14.13 -8.43
C GLU A 691 -14.44 -14.24 -7.18
N VAL A 692 -14.86 -13.61 -6.08
CA VAL A 692 -14.09 -13.48 -4.84
C VAL A 692 -14.71 -14.31 -3.74
N HIS A 693 -13.88 -15.10 -3.06
CA HIS A 693 -14.28 -15.86 -1.88
C HIS A 693 -13.28 -15.68 -0.75
N PHE A 694 -13.75 -15.79 0.47
CA PHE A 694 -12.91 -15.75 1.67
C PHE A 694 -13.09 -17.04 2.48
N LYS A 695 -11.96 -17.69 2.78
CA LYS A 695 -11.89 -18.80 3.74
C LYS A 695 -11.64 -18.18 5.13
N LYS A 696 -12.65 -18.23 5.99
CA LYS A 696 -12.50 -17.75 7.38
C LYS A 696 -11.71 -18.76 8.21
N THR A 697 -10.83 -18.26 9.06
CA THR A 697 -10.03 -19.03 10.03
C THR A 697 -10.07 -18.34 11.39
N ALA A 698 -9.56 -18.98 12.44
CA ALA A 698 -9.55 -18.39 13.80
C ALA A 698 -8.44 -17.35 14.03
N PHE A 699 -7.63 -17.06 13.03
CA PHE A 699 -6.55 -16.06 13.15
C PHE A 699 -7.10 -14.64 13.15
N ALA A 700 -6.38 -13.72 13.80
CA ALA A 700 -6.75 -12.31 13.81
C ALA A 700 -6.82 -11.74 12.37
N PRO A 701 -7.76 -10.79 12.10
CA PRO A 701 -7.90 -10.18 10.79
C PRO A 701 -6.63 -9.49 10.29
N THR A 702 -6.30 -9.69 9.01
CA THR A 702 -5.18 -9.04 8.32
C THR A 702 -5.69 -8.12 7.22
N GLY A 703 -4.77 -7.30 6.64
CA GLY A 703 -5.09 -6.47 5.50
C GLY A 703 -5.12 -7.24 4.20
N LEU A 704 -5.79 -6.69 3.19
CA LEU A 704 -5.91 -7.32 1.89
C LEU A 704 -5.78 -6.36 0.69
N GLY A 705 -5.16 -5.20 0.92
CA GLY A 705 -4.91 -4.23 -0.15
C GLY A 705 -3.95 -4.74 -1.24
N GLU A 706 -3.11 -5.72 -0.93
CA GLU A 706 -1.98 -6.14 -1.74
C GLU A 706 -1.95 -7.64 -2.07
N PRO A 707 -2.28 -8.58 -1.15
CA PRO A 707 -1.92 -10.01 -1.33
C PRO A 707 -2.65 -10.74 -2.45
N ALA A 708 -3.73 -10.20 -3.00
CA ALA A 708 -4.42 -10.76 -4.16
C ALA A 708 -3.77 -10.40 -5.52
N LEU A 709 -2.76 -9.51 -5.57
CA LEU A 709 -2.12 -9.15 -6.83
C LEU A 709 -1.10 -10.21 -7.30
N PRO A 710 -0.20 -10.74 -6.43
CA PRO A 710 0.88 -11.61 -6.88
C PRO A 710 0.43 -12.88 -7.61
N PRO A 711 -0.60 -13.63 -7.18
CA PRO A 711 -0.93 -14.92 -7.79
C PRO A 711 -1.59 -14.83 -9.16
N VAL A 712 -2.25 -13.71 -9.54
CA VAL A 712 -2.95 -13.64 -10.82
C VAL A 712 -1.99 -13.67 -12.02
N ILE A 713 -0.80 -13.07 -11.89
CA ILE A 713 0.18 -13.00 -12.98
C ILE A 713 0.63 -14.40 -13.41
N PRO A 714 1.18 -15.25 -12.52
CA PRO A 714 1.55 -16.61 -12.89
C PRO A 714 0.32 -17.49 -13.23
N ALA A 715 -0.83 -17.30 -12.58
CA ALA A 715 -2.04 -18.04 -12.93
C ALA A 715 -2.45 -17.78 -14.39
N LEU A 716 -2.36 -16.53 -14.86
CA LEU A 716 -2.61 -16.18 -16.26
C LEU A 716 -1.57 -16.82 -17.20
N CYS A 717 -0.29 -16.75 -16.87
CA CYS A 717 0.78 -17.35 -17.67
C CYS A 717 0.64 -18.88 -17.77
N ASN A 718 0.24 -19.54 -16.68
CA ASN A 718 -0.03 -20.97 -16.64
C ASN A 718 -1.30 -21.35 -17.44
N ALA A 719 -2.35 -20.50 -17.44
CA ALA A 719 -3.53 -20.67 -18.28
C ALA A 719 -3.18 -20.58 -19.77
N ILE A 720 -2.31 -19.65 -20.15
CA ILE A 720 -1.79 -19.53 -21.53
C ILE A 720 -1.04 -20.78 -21.93
N PHE A 721 -0.17 -21.33 -21.06
CA PHE A 721 0.50 -22.59 -21.34
C PHE A 721 -0.49 -23.74 -21.50
N ALA A 722 -1.45 -23.89 -20.62
CA ALA A 722 -2.49 -24.93 -20.73
C ALA A 722 -3.31 -24.81 -22.03
N ALA A 723 -3.51 -23.58 -22.54
CA ALA A 723 -4.24 -23.35 -23.78
C ALA A 723 -3.40 -23.59 -25.05
N THR A 724 -2.09 -23.36 -25.01
CA THR A 724 -1.25 -23.23 -26.22
C THR A 724 -0.01 -24.12 -26.23
N GLY A 725 0.42 -24.62 -25.07
CA GLY A 725 1.72 -25.28 -24.89
C GLY A 725 2.91 -24.31 -24.81
N LYS A 726 2.71 -22.98 -24.87
CA LYS A 726 3.76 -21.97 -24.83
C LYS A 726 3.99 -21.44 -23.43
N ARG A 727 5.21 -21.54 -22.93
CA ARG A 727 5.63 -20.95 -21.65
C ARG A 727 5.90 -19.46 -21.77
N VAL A 728 5.38 -18.69 -20.84
CA VAL A 728 5.67 -17.28 -20.68
C VAL A 728 6.75 -17.14 -19.59
N ARG A 729 7.94 -16.73 -19.97
CA ARG A 729 9.07 -16.54 -19.05
C ARG A 729 9.57 -15.09 -19.00
N SER A 730 8.95 -14.21 -19.77
CA SER A 730 9.27 -12.79 -19.82
C SER A 730 8.01 -11.96 -19.89
N LEU A 731 7.92 -10.91 -19.08
CA LEU A 731 6.86 -9.92 -19.14
C LEU A 731 7.35 -8.65 -19.85
N PRO A 732 6.47 -7.85 -20.44
CA PRO A 732 5.03 -8.04 -20.58
C PRO A 732 4.65 -9.00 -21.71
N LEU A 733 3.43 -9.55 -21.64
CA LEU A 733 2.86 -10.45 -22.65
C LEU A 733 2.74 -9.83 -24.03
N SER A 734 2.61 -8.51 -24.13
CA SER A 734 2.55 -7.78 -25.42
C SER A 734 3.77 -8.03 -26.32
N LYS A 735 4.88 -8.52 -25.75
CA LYS A 735 6.11 -8.88 -26.46
C LYS A 735 6.23 -10.39 -26.76
N THR A 736 5.24 -11.19 -26.37
CA THR A 736 5.28 -12.65 -26.51
C THR A 736 4.42 -13.11 -27.69
N ASP A 737 4.99 -13.91 -28.58
CA ASP A 737 4.20 -14.55 -29.66
C ASP A 737 3.40 -15.74 -29.11
N LEU A 738 2.10 -15.55 -28.97
CA LEU A 738 1.16 -16.55 -28.47
C LEU A 738 0.49 -17.39 -29.60
N ARG A 739 0.87 -17.23 -30.89
CA ARG A 739 0.32 -18.04 -32.00
C ARG A 739 0.69 -19.52 -31.78
N TRP A 740 -0.25 -20.41 -32.02
CA TRP A 740 -0.07 -21.86 -31.83
C TRP A 740 -0.77 -22.65 -32.96
N GLY A 741 -0.24 -23.85 -33.30
CA GLY A 741 -0.70 -24.66 -34.39
C GLY A 741 -1.12 -26.07 -34.02
#